data_3bdc67b846a516773d0f16aa22070a5d
#
_entry.id   3bdc67b846a516773d0f16aa22070a5d
#
_cell.length_a   1.000
_cell.length_b   1.000
_cell.length_c   1.000
_cell.angle_alpha   90.00
_cell.angle_beta   90.00
_cell.angle_gamma   90.00
#
_symmetry.space_group_name_H-M   'P 1'
#
loop_
_entity.id
_entity.type
_entity.pdbx_description
1 polymer ?
#
loop_
_entity_poly.entity_id
_entity_poly.type
_entity_poly.pdbx_seq_one_letter_code
_entity_poly.pdbx_strand_id
1 'polypeptide(L)'
;MTIRASVHDVQFELLLAVALVMMVLFLFLRNLPATIIPGVAVPLSLVGTFAVMYLAGFSINNLTLMALTIATGFVVDDAIVMIENISRYIERGEPPLQAALEGSKQIGFTIISLTFSLVAALIPLLFMEDVVGRLFREFAITLAVAILISAIVSLTLTPMMCTKLLRQRAGHADHDTGKQPTGWFDKLIAGYGRTLEWVLRRQALIMSVFFATVALTAALYASIPKGFFPIQDTSIIQGFSEAPQSVSFSAMAEYQQNLARLILEDPAVDSLSSFIGVDGINTTPNAGRFLINLKPKAERQATAGEIIARLKSKLAGLSDVTLHLQPVQDLTMESRISRTQYQFTLESADIDELNRWTHKLAEWLSKQPEFSDVASDVQDQGRQVYVDIDRTTASRLGVSTAAIDDALYNAFGQRLVSNIFTQSNQYRVVLEVDPEAQNSPDVLSDLRIPSTYGTQVSLSAMAELSERPTPLSINHLDQFPVATLSFNLAKGYALGDAVNAIEHAKQAIGLPLSIRTGYQGAALAFKASVDSTLWLILAAIVTVYIVLGVLYESYIHPLTILSTLPSAGVGALLALMVSGGDLGIIGIIGIIGIILLIGIVKKNAIIMIDFALQAEREHGMNPREAIFQACRQRFRPIMMTTLTALFGALPLALGGGYGAELRQPLGISIVGGLIFSQMLTLYTTPVVYLYLDRFRLWSHRRLFNRTTSRVDKPA
;
A
#
# COMPACT_ATOMS: atom_id res chain seq x y z
N MET A 1 -3.84 16.92 14.26
CA MET A 1 -5.04 17.21 13.46
C MET A 1 -5.30 16.12 12.40
N THR A 2 -4.32 15.62 11.69
CA THR A 2 -4.44 14.63 10.61
C THR A 2 -5.17 13.33 10.99
N ILE A 3 -4.87 12.71 12.15
CA ILE A 3 -5.52 11.46 12.58
C ILE A 3 -7.04 11.64 12.75
N ARG A 4 -7.48 12.71 13.42
CA ARG A 4 -8.92 12.97 13.61
C ARG A 4 -9.63 13.26 12.27
N ALA A 5 -8.99 14.00 11.38
CA ALA A 5 -9.52 14.30 10.06
C ALA A 5 -9.64 13.01 9.22
N SER A 6 -8.60 12.19 9.18
CA SER A 6 -8.60 10.91 8.46
C SER A 6 -9.67 9.95 8.97
N VAL A 7 -9.83 9.81 10.30
CA VAL A 7 -10.89 8.97 10.89
C VAL A 7 -12.28 9.51 10.53
N HIS A 8 -12.47 10.83 10.57
CA HIS A 8 -13.75 11.45 10.20
C HIS A 8 -14.08 11.20 8.72
N ASP A 9 -13.08 11.36 7.82
CA ASP A 9 -13.25 11.13 6.39
C ASP A 9 -13.66 9.67 6.11
N VAL A 10 -12.98 8.70 6.74
CA VAL A 10 -13.33 7.28 6.56
C VAL A 10 -14.68 6.93 7.18
N GLN A 11 -15.07 7.54 8.30
CA GLN A 11 -16.43 7.37 8.84
C GLN A 11 -17.49 7.88 7.87
N PHE A 12 -17.25 9.02 7.23
CA PHE A 12 -18.15 9.55 6.20
C PHE A 12 -18.22 8.61 4.98
N GLU A 13 -17.06 8.11 4.49
CA GLU A 13 -16.99 7.13 3.40
C GLU A 13 -17.76 5.84 3.75
N LEU A 14 -17.66 5.35 4.99
CA LEU A 14 -18.40 4.19 5.48
C LEU A 14 -19.91 4.42 5.45
N LEU A 15 -20.37 5.56 5.97
CA LEU A 15 -21.79 5.91 5.96
C LEU A 15 -22.33 6.07 4.53
N LEU A 16 -21.54 6.70 3.66
CA LEU A 16 -21.88 6.84 2.25
C LEU A 16 -21.95 5.47 1.55
N ALA A 17 -21.00 4.57 1.82
CA ALA A 17 -21.02 3.20 1.29
C ALA A 17 -22.29 2.47 1.70
N VAL A 18 -22.66 2.52 2.99
CA VAL A 18 -23.93 1.92 3.48
C VAL A 18 -25.13 2.54 2.78
N ALA A 19 -25.20 3.85 2.64
CA ALA A 19 -26.30 4.54 1.97
C ALA A 19 -26.42 4.14 0.49
N LEU A 20 -25.31 4.08 -0.24
CA LEU A 20 -25.28 3.69 -1.64
C LEU A 20 -25.70 2.21 -1.82
N VAL A 21 -25.21 1.33 -0.96
CA VAL A 21 -25.61 -0.09 -0.95
C VAL A 21 -27.12 -0.23 -0.70
N MET A 22 -27.66 0.49 0.29
CA MET A 22 -29.09 0.48 0.57
C MET A 22 -29.94 1.04 -0.59
N MET A 23 -29.45 2.06 -1.26
CA MET A 23 -30.07 2.64 -2.46
C MET A 23 -30.14 1.60 -3.60
N VAL A 24 -29.05 0.89 -3.88
CA VAL A 24 -29.01 -0.18 -4.89
C VAL A 24 -30.01 -1.28 -4.56
N LEU A 25 -30.04 -1.73 -3.29
CA LEU A 25 -30.98 -2.75 -2.84
C LEU A 25 -32.43 -2.32 -3.05
N PHE A 26 -32.76 -1.09 -2.69
CA PHE A 26 -34.13 -0.57 -2.88
C PHE A 26 -34.51 -0.51 -4.37
N LEU A 27 -33.58 -0.13 -5.23
CA LEU A 27 -33.80 -0.08 -6.68
C LEU A 27 -34.15 -1.45 -7.27
N PHE A 28 -33.49 -2.52 -6.81
CA PHE A 28 -33.69 -3.89 -7.29
C PHE A 28 -34.88 -4.59 -6.66
N LEU A 29 -35.03 -4.49 -5.33
CA LEU A 29 -36.10 -5.19 -4.59
C LEU A 29 -37.43 -4.48 -4.74
N ARG A 30 -37.44 -3.16 -4.92
CA ARG A 30 -38.64 -2.31 -4.99
C ARG A 30 -39.66 -2.61 -3.87
N ASN A 31 -39.18 -3.05 -2.72
CA ASN A 31 -39.94 -3.42 -1.55
C ASN A 31 -39.23 -2.94 -0.30
N LEU A 32 -39.81 -1.95 0.39
CA LEU A 32 -39.20 -1.33 1.57
C LEU A 32 -38.94 -2.35 2.70
N PRO A 33 -39.90 -3.22 3.10
CA PRO A 33 -39.67 -4.29 4.06
C PRO A 33 -38.48 -5.21 3.71
N ALA A 34 -38.34 -5.58 2.43
CA ALA A 34 -37.23 -6.41 1.98
C ALA A 34 -35.87 -5.66 2.05
N THR A 35 -35.89 -4.34 1.87
CA THR A 35 -34.67 -3.50 1.96
C THR A 35 -34.25 -3.25 3.41
N ILE A 36 -35.17 -3.17 4.35
CA ILE A 36 -34.88 -2.97 5.78
C ILE A 36 -34.12 -4.17 6.36
N ILE A 37 -34.32 -5.40 5.89
CA ILE A 37 -33.67 -6.59 6.43
C ILE A 37 -32.12 -6.50 6.32
N PRO A 38 -31.52 -6.26 5.13
CA PRO A 38 -30.08 -6.05 5.04
C PRO A 38 -29.66 -4.77 5.76
N GLY A 39 -30.53 -3.74 5.79
CA GLY A 39 -30.30 -2.50 6.52
C GLY A 39 -30.09 -2.67 8.03
N VAL A 40 -30.64 -3.71 8.63
CA VAL A 40 -30.41 -4.11 10.03
C VAL A 40 -29.22 -5.07 10.14
N ALA A 41 -29.03 -5.95 9.17
CA ALA A 41 -27.95 -6.93 9.18
C ALA A 41 -26.55 -6.27 9.13
N VAL A 42 -26.38 -5.20 8.34
CA VAL A 42 -25.09 -4.50 8.21
C VAL A 42 -24.62 -3.87 9.52
N PRO A 43 -25.38 -2.97 10.17
CA PRO A 43 -24.95 -2.40 11.44
C PRO A 43 -24.68 -3.46 12.51
N LEU A 44 -25.48 -4.50 12.58
CA LEU A 44 -25.30 -5.59 13.55
C LEU A 44 -23.99 -6.34 13.31
N SER A 45 -23.66 -6.63 12.06
CA SER A 45 -22.41 -7.29 11.70
C SER A 45 -21.19 -6.41 12.00
N LEU A 46 -21.28 -5.11 11.73
CA LEU A 46 -20.22 -4.16 12.05
C LEU A 46 -20.01 -4.02 13.57
N VAL A 47 -21.10 -3.91 14.35
CA VAL A 47 -21.01 -3.87 15.82
C VAL A 47 -20.40 -5.16 16.37
N GLY A 48 -20.79 -6.31 15.84
CA GLY A 48 -20.18 -7.58 16.19
C GLY A 48 -18.68 -7.63 15.85
N THR A 49 -18.29 -7.04 14.72
CA THR A 49 -16.88 -6.94 14.33
C THR A 49 -16.09 -6.04 15.27
N PHE A 50 -16.63 -4.89 15.67
CA PHE A 50 -16.00 -4.02 16.68
C PHE A 50 -15.82 -4.74 18.02
N ALA A 51 -16.77 -5.57 18.43
CA ALA A 51 -16.66 -6.35 19.66
C ALA A 51 -15.47 -7.34 19.59
N VAL A 52 -15.31 -8.05 18.47
CA VAL A 52 -14.17 -8.96 18.27
C VAL A 52 -12.84 -8.20 18.15
N MET A 53 -12.81 -7.06 17.45
CA MET A 53 -11.63 -6.19 17.39
C MET A 53 -11.19 -5.76 18.79
N TYR A 54 -12.13 -5.35 19.63
CA TYR A 54 -11.86 -4.98 21.03
C TYR A 54 -11.25 -6.14 21.83
N LEU A 55 -11.82 -7.34 21.70
CA LEU A 55 -11.30 -8.53 22.37
C LEU A 55 -9.93 -8.97 21.85
N ALA A 56 -9.65 -8.73 20.57
CA ALA A 56 -8.36 -9.02 19.95
C ALA A 56 -7.28 -7.94 20.22
N GLY A 57 -7.65 -6.82 20.87
CA GLY A 57 -6.73 -5.71 21.13
C GLY A 57 -6.40 -4.87 19.90
N PHE A 58 -7.24 -4.90 18.86
CA PHE A 58 -7.03 -4.12 17.64
C PHE A 58 -7.49 -2.67 17.83
N SER A 59 -6.72 -1.77 17.23
CA SER A 59 -7.05 -0.34 17.24
C SER A 59 -8.01 0.02 16.09
N ILE A 60 -8.75 1.12 16.27
CA ILE A 60 -9.47 1.77 15.17
C ILE A 60 -8.45 2.64 14.42
N ASN A 61 -8.00 2.17 13.27
CA ASN A 61 -7.04 2.83 12.41
C ASN A 61 -7.53 2.85 10.95
N ASN A 62 -6.82 3.55 10.07
CA ASN A 62 -7.20 3.67 8.66
C ASN A 62 -7.40 2.31 7.97
N LEU A 63 -6.57 1.32 8.28
CA LEU A 63 -6.63 0.00 7.65
C LEU A 63 -7.83 -0.81 8.15
N THR A 64 -8.10 -0.80 9.46
CA THR A 64 -9.28 -1.49 10.02
C THR A 64 -10.58 -0.84 9.57
N LEU A 65 -10.63 0.50 9.46
CA LEU A 65 -11.78 1.22 8.91
C LEU A 65 -11.96 0.96 7.41
N MET A 66 -10.88 0.88 6.63
CA MET A 66 -10.94 0.43 5.22
C MET A 66 -11.53 -0.98 5.11
N ALA A 67 -11.08 -1.91 5.96
CA ALA A 67 -11.63 -3.27 6.00
C ALA A 67 -13.14 -3.25 6.26
N LEU A 68 -13.61 -2.44 7.20
CA LEU A 68 -15.04 -2.30 7.51
C LEU A 68 -15.84 -1.66 6.36
N THR A 69 -15.25 -0.66 5.68
CA THR A 69 -15.90 -0.04 4.51
C THR A 69 -16.09 -1.05 3.38
N ILE A 70 -15.07 -1.84 3.08
CA ILE A 70 -15.16 -2.91 2.09
C ILE A 70 -16.13 -4.01 2.55
N ALA A 71 -16.09 -4.35 3.85
CA ALA A 71 -16.97 -5.35 4.43
C ALA A 71 -18.46 -5.00 4.26
N THR A 72 -18.84 -3.71 4.22
CA THR A 72 -20.26 -3.34 4.03
C THR A 72 -20.85 -3.89 2.74
N GLY A 73 -20.07 -3.90 1.64
CA GLY A 73 -20.49 -4.48 0.38
C GLY A 73 -20.67 -6.01 0.45
N PHE A 74 -19.83 -6.71 1.23
CA PHE A 74 -19.84 -8.17 1.33
C PHE A 74 -20.85 -8.70 2.35
N VAL A 75 -21.00 -7.98 3.46
CA VAL A 75 -21.96 -8.30 4.52
C VAL A 75 -23.40 -8.32 4.00
N VAL A 76 -23.72 -7.40 3.11
CA VAL A 76 -25.06 -7.33 2.52
C VAL A 76 -25.34 -8.49 1.56
N ASP A 77 -24.33 -8.98 0.91
CA ASP A 77 -24.43 -9.96 -0.17
C ASP A 77 -25.08 -11.29 0.27
N ASP A 78 -24.73 -11.81 1.44
CA ASP A 78 -25.30 -13.05 1.96
C ASP A 78 -26.77 -12.89 2.31
N ALA A 79 -27.10 -11.72 2.90
CA ALA A 79 -28.50 -11.37 3.18
C ALA A 79 -29.34 -11.23 1.89
N ILE A 80 -28.75 -10.65 0.81
CA ILE A 80 -29.41 -10.52 -0.48
C ILE A 80 -29.81 -11.88 -1.06
N VAL A 81 -28.84 -12.80 -1.12
CA VAL A 81 -29.05 -14.13 -1.71
C VAL A 81 -30.10 -14.89 -0.90
N MET A 82 -30.09 -14.75 0.42
CA MET A 82 -31.09 -15.35 1.32
C MET A 82 -32.49 -14.77 1.08
N ILE A 83 -32.63 -13.45 1.09
CA ILE A 83 -33.93 -12.76 0.89
C ILE A 83 -34.50 -13.08 -0.48
N GLU A 84 -33.69 -13.04 -1.52
CA GLU A 84 -34.18 -13.33 -2.88
C GLU A 84 -34.71 -14.76 -3.00
N ASN A 85 -33.97 -15.72 -2.41
CA ASN A 85 -34.43 -17.11 -2.42
C ASN A 85 -35.74 -17.32 -1.63
N ILE A 86 -35.83 -16.75 -0.42
CA ILE A 86 -37.06 -16.81 0.38
C ILE A 86 -38.23 -16.12 -0.33
N SER A 87 -37.99 -14.92 -0.91
CA SER A 87 -39.01 -14.19 -1.67
C SER A 87 -39.56 -15.01 -2.85
N ARG A 88 -38.69 -15.77 -3.52
CA ARG A 88 -39.12 -16.66 -4.62
C ARG A 88 -40.06 -17.78 -4.16
N TYR A 89 -39.85 -18.36 -2.96
CA TYR A 89 -40.78 -19.34 -2.39
C TYR A 89 -42.11 -18.69 -1.99
N ILE A 90 -42.08 -17.49 -1.42
CA ILE A 90 -43.30 -16.71 -1.09
C ILE A 90 -44.11 -16.37 -2.35
N GLU A 91 -43.44 -15.99 -3.44
CA GLU A 91 -44.03 -15.71 -4.76
C GLU A 91 -44.68 -16.96 -5.39
N ARG A 92 -44.18 -18.16 -5.06
CA ARG A 92 -44.76 -19.42 -5.45
C ARG A 92 -46.01 -19.84 -4.63
N GLY A 93 -46.36 -19.04 -3.61
CA GLY A 93 -47.56 -19.25 -2.79
C GLY A 93 -47.30 -19.95 -1.46
N GLU A 94 -46.06 -20.21 -1.08
CA GLU A 94 -45.74 -20.84 0.20
C GLU A 94 -45.93 -19.86 1.37
N PRO A 95 -46.38 -20.37 2.55
CA PRO A 95 -46.46 -19.55 3.75
C PRO A 95 -45.09 -18.98 4.13
N PRO A 96 -44.96 -17.72 4.63
CA PRO A 96 -43.69 -17.08 4.91
C PRO A 96 -42.74 -17.88 5.81
N LEU A 97 -43.28 -18.61 6.81
CA LEU A 97 -42.47 -19.44 7.68
C LEU A 97 -41.88 -20.65 6.93
N GLN A 98 -42.69 -21.32 6.13
CA GLN A 98 -42.26 -22.49 5.37
C GLN A 98 -41.30 -22.07 4.24
N ALA A 99 -41.60 -20.97 3.55
CA ALA A 99 -40.73 -20.36 2.55
C ALA A 99 -39.34 -19.97 3.14
N ALA A 100 -39.30 -19.46 4.38
CA ALA A 100 -38.04 -19.14 5.06
C ALA A 100 -37.28 -20.42 5.44
N LEU A 101 -37.92 -21.47 5.90
CA LEU A 101 -37.24 -22.73 6.24
C LEU A 101 -36.69 -23.45 5.02
N GLU A 102 -37.51 -23.63 3.96
CA GLU A 102 -37.06 -24.28 2.73
C GLU A 102 -36.03 -23.44 1.96
N GLY A 103 -36.26 -22.12 1.87
CA GLY A 103 -35.32 -21.19 1.23
C GLY A 103 -33.96 -21.13 1.94
N SER A 104 -33.94 -21.16 3.27
CA SER A 104 -32.68 -21.17 4.05
C SER A 104 -31.97 -22.52 3.91
N LYS A 105 -32.68 -23.63 3.92
CA LYS A 105 -32.12 -24.97 3.74
C LYS A 105 -31.47 -25.12 2.38
N GLN A 106 -32.08 -24.60 1.32
CA GLN A 106 -31.56 -24.69 -0.04
C GLN A 106 -30.24 -23.90 -0.21
N ILE A 107 -30.12 -22.72 0.39
CA ILE A 107 -28.97 -21.80 0.17
C ILE A 107 -27.96 -21.86 1.31
N GLY A 108 -28.29 -22.47 2.44
CA GLY A 108 -27.40 -22.47 3.60
C GLY A 108 -26.01 -23.00 3.31
N PHE A 109 -25.91 -24.11 2.59
CA PHE A 109 -24.60 -24.65 2.17
C PHE A 109 -23.84 -23.71 1.23
N THR A 110 -24.53 -23.07 0.29
CA THR A 110 -23.92 -22.12 -0.65
C THR A 110 -23.35 -20.91 0.10
N ILE A 111 -24.06 -20.33 1.09
CA ILE A 111 -23.57 -19.23 1.92
C ILE A 111 -22.34 -19.65 2.72
N ILE A 112 -22.36 -20.81 3.36
CA ILE A 112 -21.21 -21.36 4.08
C ILE A 112 -20.00 -21.52 3.15
N SER A 113 -20.21 -22.08 1.97
CA SER A 113 -19.15 -22.27 0.96
C SER A 113 -18.57 -20.94 0.48
N LEU A 114 -19.42 -19.93 0.25
CA LEU A 114 -19.01 -18.60 -0.13
C LEU A 114 -18.15 -17.94 0.97
N THR A 115 -18.63 -17.99 2.22
CA THR A 115 -17.96 -17.41 3.38
C THR A 115 -16.58 -18.03 3.60
N PHE A 116 -16.51 -19.37 3.71
CA PHE A 116 -15.23 -20.05 3.93
C PHE A 116 -14.25 -19.84 2.77
N SER A 117 -14.73 -19.85 1.54
CA SER A 117 -13.87 -19.60 0.40
C SER A 117 -13.36 -18.16 0.35
N LEU A 118 -14.16 -17.16 0.80
CA LEU A 118 -13.74 -15.77 0.88
C LEU A 118 -12.70 -15.56 1.99
N VAL A 119 -12.92 -16.14 3.16
CA VAL A 119 -11.93 -16.14 4.25
C VAL A 119 -10.63 -16.84 3.82
N ALA A 120 -10.72 -17.96 3.09
CA ALA A 120 -9.57 -18.68 2.57
C ALA A 120 -8.68 -17.83 1.66
N ALA A 121 -9.25 -16.91 0.87
CA ALA A 121 -8.49 -15.98 0.05
C ALA A 121 -7.68 -14.97 0.88
N LEU A 122 -8.08 -14.69 2.13
CA LEU A 122 -7.39 -13.77 3.03
C LEU A 122 -6.27 -14.45 3.85
N ILE A 123 -6.30 -15.80 3.97
CA ILE A 123 -5.31 -16.54 4.76
C ILE A 123 -3.87 -16.21 4.36
N PRO A 124 -3.48 -16.15 3.08
CA PRO A 124 -2.11 -15.83 2.70
C PRO A 124 -1.62 -14.47 3.18
N LEU A 125 -2.51 -13.47 3.32
CA LEU A 125 -2.15 -12.16 3.87
C LEU A 125 -1.67 -12.24 5.32
N LEU A 126 -2.11 -13.26 6.08
CA LEU A 126 -1.69 -13.47 7.47
C LEU A 126 -0.26 -14.02 7.58
N PHE A 127 0.24 -14.62 6.51
CA PHE A 127 1.59 -15.19 6.43
C PHE A 127 2.60 -14.26 5.75
N MET A 128 2.19 -13.03 5.43
CA MET A 128 3.15 -12.01 5.02
C MET A 128 4.06 -11.68 6.21
N GLU A 129 5.35 -11.80 5.97
CA GLU A 129 6.39 -11.34 6.88
C GLU A 129 6.61 -9.83 6.69
N ASP A 130 7.51 -9.23 7.41
CA ASP A 130 7.87 -7.82 7.34
C ASP A 130 6.81 -6.81 7.84
N VAL A 131 7.12 -5.53 7.65
CA VAL A 131 6.28 -4.39 8.07
C VAL A 131 4.92 -4.43 7.39
N VAL A 132 4.89 -4.78 6.10
CA VAL A 132 3.66 -4.84 5.31
C VAL A 132 2.70 -5.90 5.85
N GLY A 133 3.22 -7.09 6.18
CA GLY A 133 2.42 -8.17 6.77
C GLY A 133 1.82 -7.76 8.11
N ARG A 134 2.58 -7.07 8.95
CA ARG A 134 2.08 -6.56 10.24
C ARG A 134 0.95 -5.55 10.07
N LEU A 135 1.07 -4.65 9.11
CA LEU A 135 0.05 -3.65 8.80
C LEU A 135 -1.25 -4.29 8.28
N PHE A 136 -1.14 -5.21 7.33
CA PHE A 136 -2.32 -5.82 6.70
C PHE A 136 -2.91 -7.00 7.46
N ARG A 137 -2.25 -7.49 8.51
CA ARG A 137 -2.79 -8.53 9.38
C ARG A 137 -4.07 -8.09 10.08
N GLU A 138 -4.09 -6.89 10.67
CA GLU A 138 -5.30 -6.35 11.29
C GLU A 138 -6.41 -6.14 10.28
N PHE A 139 -6.09 -5.64 9.09
CA PHE A 139 -7.02 -5.50 7.98
C PHE A 139 -7.67 -6.84 7.59
N ALA A 140 -6.85 -7.88 7.34
CA ALA A 140 -7.31 -9.19 6.91
C ALA A 140 -8.17 -9.88 7.98
N ILE A 141 -7.77 -9.81 9.26
CA ILE A 141 -8.55 -10.39 10.35
C ILE A 141 -9.86 -9.64 10.55
N THR A 142 -9.84 -8.30 10.54
CA THR A 142 -11.07 -7.49 10.67
C THR A 142 -12.08 -7.81 9.57
N LEU A 143 -11.60 -7.91 8.33
CA LEU A 143 -12.44 -8.27 7.19
C LEU A 143 -12.98 -9.70 7.30
N ALA A 144 -12.15 -10.67 7.67
CA ALA A 144 -12.54 -12.06 7.85
C ALA A 144 -13.60 -12.20 8.96
N VAL A 145 -13.42 -11.52 10.07
CA VAL A 145 -14.38 -11.50 11.19
C VAL A 145 -15.71 -10.89 10.76
N ALA A 146 -15.69 -9.77 10.04
CA ALA A 146 -16.91 -9.15 9.53
C ALA A 146 -17.71 -10.08 8.62
N ILE A 147 -17.02 -10.82 7.75
CA ILE A 147 -17.62 -11.80 6.84
C ILE A 147 -18.20 -12.98 7.62
N LEU A 148 -17.50 -13.52 8.62
CA LEU A 148 -17.99 -14.63 9.45
C LEU A 148 -19.21 -14.23 10.27
N ILE A 149 -19.21 -13.05 10.88
CA ILE A 149 -20.39 -12.54 11.63
C ILE A 149 -21.55 -12.30 10.68
N SER A 150 -21.30 -11.77 9.49
CA SER A 150 -22.32 -11.60 8.45
C SER A 150 -23.00 -12.92 8.08
N ALA A 151 -22.23 -13.98 7.89
CA ALA A 151 -22.78 -15.29 7.58
C ALA A 151 -23.70 -15.81 8.70
N ILE A 152 -23.29 -15.64 9.97
CA ILE A 152 -24.12 -16.01 11.12
C ILE A 152 -25.43 -15.19 11.14
N VAL A 153 -25.35 -13.88 10.95
CA VAL A 153 -26.50 -12.98 10.89
C VAL A 153 -27.41 -13.33 9.72
N SER A 154 -26.85 -13.62 8.55
CA SER A 154 -27.60 -13.97 7.35
C SER A 154 -28.28 -15.32 7.42
N LEU A 155 -27.71 -16.29 8.16
CA LEU A 155 -28.30 -17.59 8.36
C LEU A 155 -29.32 -17.65 9.51
N THR A 156 -29.32 -16.67 10.41
CA THR A 156 -30.22 -16.66 11.60
C THR A 156 -31.24 -15.52 11.56
N LEU A 157 -30.75 -14.27 11.59
CA LEU A 157 -31.58 -13.08 11.67
C LEU A 157 -32.39 -12.85 10.39
N THR A 158 -31.74 -12.98 9.23
CA THR A 158 -32.36 -12.67 7.93
C THR A 158 -33.60 -13.55 7.66
N PRO A 159 -33.56 -14.88 7.80
CA PRO A 159 -34.76 -15.72 7.64
C PRO A 159 -35.87 -15.35 8.63
N MET A 160 -35.50 -15.09 9.90
CA MET A 160 -36.50 -14.70 10.92
C MET A 160 -37.19 -13.37 10.55
N MET A 161 -36.41 -12.37 10.09
CA MET A 161 -36.98 -11.10 9.65
C MET A 161 -37.84 -11.26 8.39
N CYS A 162 -37.48 -12.14 7.46
CA CYS A 162 -38.28 -12.47 6.28
C CYS A 162 -39.66 -13.00 6.67
N THR A 163 -39.75 -13.88 7.67
CA THR A 163 -41.05 -14.41 8.13
C THR A 163 -41.97 -13.35 8.69
N LYS A 164 -41.43 -12.30 9.32
CA LYS A 164 -42.23 -11.24 9.98
C LYS A 164 -42.54 -10.07 9.06
N LEU A 165 -41.64 -9.70 8.17
CA LEU A 165 -41.74 -8.49 7.36
C LEU A 165 -42.24 -8.74 5.93
N LEU A 166 -41.97 -9.91 5.36
CA LEU A 166 -42.47 -10.25 4.02
C LEU A 166 -43.87 -10.82 4.11
N ARG A 167 -44.82 -10.20 3.41
CA ARG A 167 -46.21 -10.65 3.33
C ARG A 167 -46.49 -11.23 1.96
N GLN A 168 -47.32 -12.28 1.93
CA GLN A 168 -47.92 -12.79 0.69
C GLN A 168 -48.68 -11.64 0.00
N ARG A 169 -48.26 -11.22 -1.18
CA ARG A 169 -49.11 -10.38 -2.04
C ARG A 169 -50.19 -11.27 -2.63
N ALA A 170 -51.42 -11.11 -2.15
CA ALA A 170 -52.58 -11.70 -2.77
C ALA A 170 -52.71 -11.17 -4.20
N GLY A 171 -52.44 -12.00 -5.17
CA GLY A 171 -52.66 -11.72 -6.58
C GLY A 171 -51.39 -11.70 -7.45
N HIS A 172 -50.90 -12.89 -7.81
CA HIS A 172 -50.26 -13.21 -9.10
C HIS A 172 -49.90 -14.71 -9.13
N ALA A 173 -50.94 -15.53 -9.01
CA ALA A 173 -50.89 -16.93 -9.45
C ALA A 173 -51.12 -16.94 -10.97
N ASP A 174 -50.08 -16.65 -11.75
CA ASP A 174 -50.09 -16.94 -13.20
C ASP A 174 -48.69 -16.77 -13.76
N HIS A 175 -47.81 -17.73 -13.53
CA HIS A 175 -46.50 -17.77 -14.15
C HIS A 175 -46.38 -18.80 -15.30
N ASP A 176 -47.51 -19.38 -15.76
CA ASP A 176 -47.50 -20.38 -16.82
C ASP A 176 -48.30 -20.00 -18.09
N THR A 177 -48.68 -18.76 -18.24
CA THR A 177 -49.30 -18.30 -19.48
C THR A 177 -48.44 -17.18 -20.10
N GLY A 178 -47.92 -17.41 -21.28
CA GLY A 178 -47.04 -16.61 -22.12
C GLY A 178 -47.25 -15.08 -22.20
N LYS A 179 -47.28 -14.40 -21.05
CA LYS A 179 -47.30 -12.93 -20.99
C LYS A 179 -45.95 -12.36 -21.30
N GLN A 180 -45.91 -11.44 -22.24
CA GLN A 180 -44.72 -10.68 -22.58
C GLN A 180 -44.09 -10.01 -21.35
N PRO A 181 -42.73 -9.95 -21.27
CA PRO A 181 -42.03 -9.34 -20.15
C PRO A 181 -42.45 -7.87 -19.98
N THR A 182 -43.12 -7.57 -18.87
CA THR A 182 -43.72 -6.25 -18.59
C THR A 182 -42.76 -5.28 -17.92
N GLY A 183 -41.67 -5.76 -17.31
CA GLY A 183 -40.67 -4.95 -16.64
C GLY A 183 -39.44 -4.69 -17.51
N TRP A 184 -38.75 -3.55 -17.28
CA TRP A 184 -37.48 -3.28 -17.93
C TRP A 184 -36.43 -4.37 -17.62
N PHE A 185 -36.48 -4.91 -16.41
CA PHE A 185 -35.56 -5.94 -15.94
C PHE A 185 -35.82 -7.30 -16.61
N ASP A 186 -37.08 -7.66 -16.84
CA ASP A 186 -37.45 -8.88 -17.58
C ASP A 186 -36.99 -8.82 -19.03
N LYS A 187 -37.03 -7.63 -19.64
CA LYS A 187 -36.44 -7.39 -20.97
C LYS A 187 -34.93 -7.59 -20.97
N LEU A 188 -34.25 -7.17 -19.88
CA LEU A 188 -32.79 -7.33 -19.72
C LEU A 188 -32.44 -8.83 -19.56
N ILE A 189 -33.17 -9.60 -18.76
CA ILE A 189 -33.00 -11.06 -18.61
C ILE A 189 -33.23 -11.76 -19.96
N ALA A 190 -34.29 -11.40 -20.69
CA ALA A 190 -34.57 -11.96 -22.00
C ALA A 190 -33.48 -11.61 -23.03
N GLY A 191 -32.94 -10.39 -22.97
CA GLY A 191 -31.78 -9.96 -23.75
C GLY A 191 -30.53 -10.79 -23.43
N TYR A 192 -30.21 -10.95 -22.15
CA TYR A 192 -29.11 -11.79 -21.69
C TYR A 192 -29.29 -13.25 -22.14
N GLY A 193 -30.48 -13.82 -22.02
CA GLY A 193 -30.76 -15.19 -22.48
C GLY A 193 -30.45 -15.39 -23.96
N ARG A 194 -30.80 -14.43 -24.83
CA ARG A 194 -30.50 -14.47 -26.27
C ARG A 194 -28.99 -14.39 -26.56
N THR A 195 -28.28 -13.49 -25.88
CA THR A 195 -26.84 -13.37 -26.02
C THR A 195 -26.09 -14.57 -25.47
N LEU A 196 -26.54 -15.13 -24.33
CA LEU A 196 -25.99 -16.36 -23.74
C LEU A 196 -26.15 -17.57 -24.68
N GLU A 197 -27.32 -17.70 -25.33
CA GLU A 197 -27.55 -18.79 -26.28
C GLU A 197 -26.59 -18.68 -27.49
N TRP A 198 -26.35 -17.47 -28.01
CA TRP A 198 -25.37 -17.21 -29.07
C TRP A 198 -23.96 -17.60 -28.61
N VAL A 199 -23.55 -17.25 -27.38
CA VAL A 199 -22.27 -17.62 -26.75
C VAL A 199 -22.12 -19.14 -26.64
N LEU A 200 -23.14 -19.84 -26.15
CA LEU A 200 -23.13 -21.29 -26.00
C LEU A 200 -23.11 -22.04 -27.35
N ARG A 201 -23.49 -21.39 -28.45
CA ARG A 201 -23.30 -21.93 -29.82
C ARG A 201 -21.89 -21.72 -30.33
N ARG A 202 -21.17 -20.66 -29.89
CA ARG A 202 -19.80 -20.29 -30.33
C ARG A 202 -18.75 -20.49 -29.24
N GLN A 203 -18.74 -21.68 -28.63
CA GLN A 203 -17.88 -21.97 -27.47
C GLN A 203 -16.38 -21.74 -27.72
N ALA A 204 -15.87 -22.10 -28.92
CA ALA A 204 -14.44 -21.93 -29.26
C ALA A 204 -14.01 -20.46 -29.26
N LEU A 205 -14.85 -19.55 -29.75
CA LEU A 205 -14.57 -18.11 -29.75
C LEU A 205 -14.47 -17.58 -28.32
N ILE A 206 -15.38 -17.98 -27.44
CA ILE A 206 -15.36 -17.54 -26.03
C ILE A 206 -14.17 -18.12 -25.26
N MET A 207 -13.78 -19.37 -25.59
CA MET A 207 -12.57 -19.94 -25.02
C MET A 207 -11.31 -19.19 -25.49
N SER A 208 -11.26 -18.73 -26.74
CA SER A 208 -10.17 -17.87 -27.23
C SER A 208 -10.15 -16.53 -26.51
N VAL A 209 -11.30 -15.92 -26.23
CA VAL A 209 -11.42 -14.71 -25.41
C VAL A 209 -10.88 -14.97 -24.00
N PHE A 210 -11.23 -16.11 -23.38
CA PHE A 210 -10.69 -16.48 -22.06
C PHE A 210 -9.16 -16.57 -22.06
N PHE A 211 -8.55 -17.28 -23.01
CA PHE A 211 -7.08 -17.34 -23.09
C PHE A 211 -6.46 -15.98 -23.42
N ALA A 212 -7.11 -15.16 -24.22
CA ALA A 212 -6.68 -13.79 -24.50
C ALA A 212 -6.71 -12.93 -23.22
N THR A 213 -7.73 -13.08 -22.33
CA THR A 213 -7.76 -12.38 -21.06
C THR A 213 -6.67 -12.85 -20.11
N VAL A 214 -6.34 -14.15 -20.07
CA VAL A 214 -5.20 -14.66 -19.29
C VAL A 214 -3.89 -14.05 -19.77
N ALA A 215 -3.64 -14.07 -21.09
CA ALA A 215 -2.44 -13.50 -21.68
C ALA A 215 -2.35 -11.98 -21.44
N LEU A 216 -3.47 -11.28 -21.58
CA LEU A 216 -3.55 -9.84 -21.31
C LEU A 216 -3.28 -9.51 -19.83
N THR A 217 -3.82 -10.29 -18.88
CA THR A 217 -3.52 -10.10 -17.45
C THR A 217 -2.02 -10.23 -17.18
N ALA A 218 -1.38 -11.26 -17.75
CA ALA A 218 0.05 -11.48 -17.58
C ALA A 218 0.87 -10.33 -18.22
N ALA A 219 0.50 -9.89 -19.42
CA ALA A 219 1.18 -8.79 -20.10
C ALA A 219 1.02 -7.47 -19.34
N LEU A 220 -0.19 -7.14 -18.87
CA LEU A 220 -0.43 -5.94 -18.06
C LEU A 220 0.34 -5.98 -16.75
N TYR A 221 0.35 -7.11 -16.03
CA TYR A 221 1.10 -7.25 -14.79
C TYR A 221 2.62 -7.09 -15.00
N ALA A 222 3.14 -7.54 -16.14
CA ALA A 222 4.55 -7.37 -16.48
C ALA A 222 4.90 -5.93 -16.85
N SER A 223 3.99 -5.21 -17.52
CA SER A 223 4.25 -3.87 -18.06
C SER A 223 3.93 -2.73 -17.07
N ILE A 224 3.07 -2.96 -16.07
CA ILE A 224 2.70 -1.92 -15.11
C ILE A 224 3.88 -1.59 -14.18
N PRO A 225 4.21 -0.30 -13.97
CA PRO A 225 5.24 0.11 -13.02
C PRO A 225 4.92 -0.39 -11.60
N LYS A 226 5.92 -0.90 -10.89
CA LYS A 226 5.77 -1.46 -9.53
C LYS A 226 6.27 -0.47 -8.51
N GLY A 227 5.38 -0.02 -7.64
CA GLY A 227 5.66 0.89 -6.53
C GLY A 227 5.51 0.25 -5.17
N PHE A 228 5.70 1.07 -4.14
CA PHE A 228 5.51 0.66 -2.75
C PHE A 228 4.18 1.22 -2.22
N PHE A 229 4.22 2.24 -1.36
CA PHE A 229 3.05 3.01 -0.97
C PHE A 229 2.98 4.29 -1.81
N PRO A 230 1.78 4.77 -2.15
CA PRO A 230 1.64 6.07 -2.78
C PRO A 230 2.06 7.19 -1.81
N ILE A 231 2.64 8.25 -2.37
CA ILE A 231 3.06 9.43 -1.60
C ILE A 231 1.82 10.14 -1.08
N GLN A 232 1.76 10.34 0.24
CA GLN A 232 0.64 11.00 0.91
C GLN A 232 0.88 12.52 1.01
N ASP A 233 -0.20 13.27 0.94
CA ASP A 233 -0.22 14.67 1.27
C ASP A 233 -0.75 14.86 2.70
N THR A 234 0.17 14.91 3.67
CA THR A 234 -0.14 15.12 5.09
C THR A 234 -0.22 16.61 5.48
N SER A 235 -0.10 17.52 4.52
CA SER A 235 0.02 18.97 4.72
C SER A 235 1.30 19.37 5.47
N ILE A 236 2.31 18.51 5.50
CA ILE A 236 3.61 18.80 6.08
C ILE A 236 4.69 18.46 5.07
N ILE A 237 5.62 19.37 4.82
CA ILE A 237 6.80 19.17 4.01
C ILE A 237 8.03 19.25 4.92
N GLN A 238 8.93 18.29 4.77
CA GLN A 238 10.25 18.31 5.37
C GLN A 238 11.26 18.80 4.34
N GLY A 239 12.10 19.76 4.75
CA GLY A 239 13.17 20.29 3.94
C GLY A 239 14.54 20.04 4.56
N PHE A 240 15.53 19.75 3.72
CA PHE A 240 16.95 19.68 4.10
C PHE A 240 17.73 20.67 3.24
N SER A 241 18.34 21.65 3.90
CA SER A 241 19.27 22.58 3.27
C SER A 241 20.69 22.11 3.50
N GLU A 242 21.51 22.19 2.47
CA GLU A 242 22.90 21.82 2.52
C GLU A 242 23.73 22.88 1.80
N ALA A 243 24.65 23.51 2.52
CA ALA A 243 25.63 24.45 2.00
C ALA A 243 26.98 23.75 1.79
N PRO A 244 27.93 24.39 1.09
CA PRO A 244 29.29 23.87 0.96
C PRO A 244 29.90 23.50 2.32
N GLN A 245 30.68 22.41 2.38
CA GLN A 245 31.23 21.88 3.63
C GLN A 245 32.18 22.83 4.35
N SER A 246 32.64 23.87 3.65
CA SER A 246 33.50 24.93 4.17
C SER A 246 32.73 26.14 4.72
N VAL A 247 31.38 26.10 4.73
CA VAL A 247 30.57 27.23 5.14
C VAL A 247 30.73 27.52 6.65
N SER A 248 30.79 28.81 7.02
CA SER A 248 30.69 29.22 8.42
C SER A 248 29.27 29.16 8.95
N PHE A 249 29.12 29.03 10.27
CA PHE A 249 27.79 29.04 10.91
C PHE A 249 26.99 30.32 10.60
N SER A 250 27.66 31.50 10.59
CA SER A 250 27.04 32.78 10.27
C SER A 250 26.50 32.83 8.84
N ALA A 251 27.27 32.35 7.86
CA ALA A 251 26.83 32.27 6.47
C ALA A 251 25.69 31.23 6.31
N MET A 252 25.80 30.07 6.96
CA MET A 252 24.70 29.09 6.95
C MET A 252 23.41 29.65 7.57
N ALA A 253 23.50 30.45 8.62
CA ALA A 253 22.36 31.12 9.25
C ALA A 253 21.70 32.12 8.29
N GLU A 254 22.49 32.87 7.52
CA GLU A 254 21.98 33.80 6.50
C GLU A 254 21.29 33.06 5.36
N TYR A 255 21.90 32.00 4.84
CA TYR A 255 21.27 31.14 3.81
C TYR A 255 19.95 30.56 4.29
N GLN A 256 19.93 30.03 5.51
CA GLN A 256 18.73 29.43 6.09
C GLN A 256 17.59 30.46 6.28
N GLN A 257 17.92 31.69 6.73
CA GLN A 257 16.92 32.76 6.86
C GLN A 257 16.38 33.20 5.51
N ASN A 258 17.23 33.29 4.48
CA ASN A 258 16.81 33.64 3.13
C ASN A 258 15.89 32.57 2.54
N LEU A 259 16.23 31.28 2.71
CA LEU A 259 15.36 30.17 2.32
C LEU A 259 14.02 30.23 3.05
N ALA A 260 14.02 30.44 4.37
CA ALA A 260 12.82 30.54 5.17
C ALA A 260 11.87 31.66 4.69
N ARG A 261 12.43 32.84 4.37
CA ARG A 261 11.68 33.97 3.83
C ARG A 261 11.01 33.64 2.50
N LEU A 262 11.77 33.06 1.56
CA LEU A 262 11.28 32.67 0.24
C LEU A 262 10.20 31.57 0.31
N ILE A 263 10.32 30.62 1.25
CA ILE A 263 9.31 29.59 1.49
C ILE A 263 8.01 30.19 2.05
N LEU A 264 8.12 31.12 3.02
CA LEU A 264 6.95 31.79 3.63
C LEU A 264 6.17 32.70 2.66
N GLU A 265 6.79 33.13 1.55
CA GLU A 265 6.09 33.87 0.49
C GLU A 265 5.10 33.00 -0.31
N ASP A 266 5.16 31.68 -0.21
CA ASP A 266 4.22 30.81 -0.90
C ASP A 266 2.85 30.83 -0.21
N PRO A 267 1.75 31.12 -0.93
CA PRO A 267 0.42 31.30 -0.33
C PRO A 267 -0.16 30.02 0.29
N ALA A 268 0.38 28.84 -0.05
CA ALA A 268 -0.05 27.56 0.51
C ALA A 268 0.67 27.21 1.82
N VAL A 269 1.76 27.92 2.17
CA VAL A 269 2.49 27.74 3.42
C VAL A 269 1.77 28.49 4.54
N ASP A 270 1.57 27.82 5.67
CA ASP A 270 0.99 28.41 6.88
C ASP A 270 2.09 28.88 7.84
N SER A 271 3.03 28.01 8.13
CA SER A 271 4.13 28.27 9.05
C SER A 271 5.32 27.35 8.77
N LEU A 272 6.50 27.70 9.27
CA LEU A 272 7.66 26.81 9.22
C LEU A 272 8.49 26.89 10.49
N SER A 273 9.15 25.79 10.82
CA SER A 273 10.23 25.72 11.79
C SER A 273 11.53 25.44 11.09
N SER A 274 12.60 26.11 11.50
CA SER A 274 13.92 26.04 10.87
C SER A 274 15.00 25.78 11.90
N PHE A 275 15.93 24.87 11.59
CA PHE A 275 16.99 24.43 12.48
C PHE A 275 18.30 24.35 11.69
N ILE A 276 19.39 24.87 12.27
CA ILE A 276 20.75 24.75 11.77
C ILE A 276 21.71 24.37 12.89
N GLY A 277 22.90 23.94 12.54
CA GLY A 277 23.90 23.51 13.48
C GLY A 277 23.78 22.04 13.88
N VAL A 278 24.76 21.58 14.62
CA VAL A 278 24.82 20.19 15.11
C VAL A 278 23.85 20.00 16.27
N ASP A 279 22.85 19.15 16.03
CA ASP A 279 21.91 18.70 17.05
C ASP A 279 21.79 17.15 16.98
N GLY A 280 20.98 16.49 17.64
CA GLY A 280 20.86 15.01 17.58
C GLY A 280 20.49 14.47 16.18
N ILE A 281 20.12 15.30 15.23
CA ILE A 281 19.68 14.93 13.87
C ILE A 281 20.60 15.49 12.80
N ASN A 282 20.92 16.80 12.85
CA ASN A 282 21.94 17.37 12.02
C ASN A 282 23.32 16.94 12.55
N THR A 283 24.09 16.27 11.71
CA THR A 283 25.42 15.76 12.08
C THR A 283 26.54 16.73 11.73
N THR A 284 26.27 17.71 10.88
CA THR A 284 27.27 18.63 10.33
C THR A 284 26.79 20.08 10.38
N PRO A 285 27.69 21.08 10.53
CA PRO A 285 27.32 22.49 10.68
C PRO A 285 26.79 23.12 9.39
N ASN A 286 27.08 22.54 8.23
CA ASN A 286 26.64 23.01 6.91
C ASN A 286 25.25 22.52 6.53
N ALA A 287 24.58 21.77 7.41
CA ALA A 287 23.24 21.23 7.19
C ALA A 287 22.18 21.95 8.01
N GLY A 288 21.01 22.15 7.40
CA GLY A 288 19.85 22.71 8.06
C GLY A 288 18.60 21.91 7.76
N ARG A 289 17.56 22.10 8.56
CA ARG A 289 16.26 21.45 8.41
C ARG A 289 15.13 22.45 8.43
N PHE A 290 14.10 22.15 7.67
CA PHE A 290 12.82 22.82 7.70
C PHE A 290 11.70 21.82 8.00
N LEU A 291 10.75 22.23 8.82
CA LEU A 291 9.44 21.63 8.92
C LEU A 291 8.43 22.68 8.47
N ILE A 292 7.84 22.48 7.31
CA ILE A 292 6.97 23.42 6.62
C ILE A 292 5.54 22.92 6.77
N ASN A 293 4.71 23.66 7.47
CA ASN A 293 3.28 23.37 7.58
C ASN A 293 2.52 24.06 6.45
N LEU A 294 1.74 23.28 5.72
CA LEU A 294 0.87 23.79 4.68
C LEU A 294 -0.52 24.08 5.25
N LYS A 295 -1.22 25.01 4.63
CA LYS A 295 -2.64 25.23 4.91
C LYS A 295 -3.42 23.93 4.71
N PRO A 296 -4.54 23.73 5.42
CA PRO A 296 -5.40 22.56 5.26
C PRO A 296 -5.77 22.32 3.79
N LYS A 297 -5.93 21.05 3.39
CA LYS A 297 -6.32 20.68 2.00
C LYS A 297 -7.57 21.42 1.50
N ALA A 298 -8.51 21.73 2.40
CA ALA A 298 -9.73 22.46 2.06
C ALA A 298 -9.49 23.95 1.69
N GLU A 299 -8.37 24.52 2.13
CA GLU A 299 -8.02 25.94 1.91
C GLU A 299 -6.99 26.15 0.79
N ARG A 300 -6.50 25.06 0.17
CA ARG A 300 -5.54 25.11 -0.94
C ARG A 300 -5.98 24.23 -2.11
N GLN A 301 -5.63 24.64 -3.32
CA GLN A 301 -5.93 23.87 -4.53
C GLN A 301 -4.75 22.96 -4.94
N ALA A 302 -3.51 23.34 -4.56
CA ALA A 302 -2.31 22.62 -4.94
C ALA A 302 -1.98 21.49 -3.95
N THR A 303 -1.53 20.36 -4.46
CA THR A 303 -1.00 19.24 -3.68
C THR A 303 0.36 19.56 -3.10
N ALA A 304 0.81 18.82 -2.06
CA ALA A 304 2.17 18.99 -1.50
C ALA A 304 3.26 18.78 -2.57
N GLY A 305 3.07 17.86 -3.50
CA GLY A 305 4.02 17.64 -4.61
C GLY A 305 4.10 18.81 -5.58
N GLU A 306 2.96 19.44 -5.91
CA GLU A 306 2.94 20.63 -6.76
C GLU A 306 3.55 21.85 -6.06
N ILE A 307 3.35 21.98 -4.75
CA ILE A 307 3.99 23.03 -3.94
C ILE A 307 5.50 22.82 -3.91
N ILE A 308 5.99 21.59 -3.69
CA ILE A 308 7.41 21.25 -3.75
C ILE A 308 8.00 21.62 -5.11
N ALA A 309 7.34 21.27 -6.21
CA ALA A 309 7.81 21.60 -7.56
C ALA A 309 7.91 23.14 -7.77
N ARG A 310 6.92 23.88 -7.29
CA ARG A 310 6.88 25.36 -7.36
C ARG A 310 7.99 25.99 -6.52
N LEU A 311 8.19 25.52 -5.27
CA LEU A 311 9.26 25.97 -4.40
C LEU A 311 10.63 25.67 -5.00
N LYS A 312 10.87 24.47 -5.53
CA LYS A 312 12.13 24.13 -6.23
C LYS A 312 12.42 25.06 -7.40
N SER A 313 11.41 25.35 -8.23
CA SER A 313 11.56 26.29 -9.35
C SER A 313 11.92 27.70 -8.88
N LYS A 314 11.29 28.17 -7.79
CA LYS A 314 11.55 29.49 -7.22
C LYS A 314 12.96 29.59 -6.62
N LEU A 315 13.46 28.50 -6.03
CA LEU A 315 14.72 28.44 -5.33
C LEU A 315 15.91 28.01 -6.23
N ALA A 316 15.65 27.61 -7.48
CA ALA A 316 16.69 27.19 -8.44
C ALA A 316 17.74 28.30 -8.77
N GLY A 317 17.46 29.54 -8.44
CA GLY A 317 18.39 30.67 -8.61
C GLY A 317 19.41 30.84 -7.48
N LEU A 318 19.34 30.06 -6.41
CA LEU A 318 20.28 30.11 -5.29
C LEU A 318 21.39 29.07 -5.55
N SER A 319 22.61 29.58 -5.84
CA SER A 319 23.74 28.70 -6.19
C SER A 319 24.50 28.15 -4.98
N ASP A 320 24.33 28.77 -3.80
CA ASP A 320 25.22 28.51 -2.65
C ASP A 320 24.63 27.54 -1.63
N VAL A 321 23.38 27.14 -1.79
CA VAL A 321 22.69 26.21 -0.91
C VAL A 321 21.75 25.31 -1.70
N THR A 322 21.83 24.01 -1.47
CA THR A 322 20.92 23.03 -2.05
C THR A 322 19.78 22.75 -1.06
N LEU A 323 18.53 22.78 -1.55
CA LEU A 323 17.36 22.46 -0.74
C LEU A 323 16.65 21.23 -1.29
N HIS A 324 16.63 20.17 -0.50
CA HIS A 324 15.87 18.96 -0.75
C HIS A 324 14.52 19.04 -0.03
N LEU A 325 13.43 18.82 -0.74
CA LEU A 325 12.08 18.87 -0.19
C LEU A 325 11.38 17.53 -0.39
N GLN A 326 10.69 17.05 0.64
CA GLN A 326 9.89 15.83 0.58
C GLN A 326 8.64 15.97 1.45
N PRO A 327 7.48 15.41 1.05
CA PRO A 327 6.30 15.37 1.90
C PRO A 327 6.51 14.38 3.04
N VAL A 328 6.13 14.77 4.27
CA VAL A 328 6.16 13.88 5.41
C VAL A 328 5.11 12.80 5.23
N GLN A 329 5.48 11.54 5.45
CA GLN A 329 4.57 10.40 5.33
C GLN A 329 4.07 9.96 6.70
N ASP A 330 2.80 9.52 6.81
CA ASP A 330 2.25 8.97 8.06
C ASP A 330 2.94 7.65 8.42
N LEU A 331 3.37 6.90 7.41
CA LEU A 331 4.10 5.64 7.56
C LEU A 331 5.56 5.85 7.21
N THR A 332 6.40 6.00 8.23
CA THR A 332 7.85 6.10 8.09
C THR A 332 8.49 4.74 8.35
N MET A 333 9.29 4.27 7.41
CA MET A 333 10.04 3.01 7.53
C MET A 333 11.54 3.24 7.66
N GLU A 334 11.96 4.47 7.52
CA GLU A 334 13.34 4.88 7.59
C GLU A 334 13.83 4.83 9.04
N SER A 335 14.98 4.18 9.24
CA SER A 335 15.69 4.18 10.54
C SER A 335 16.46 5.49 10.76
N ARG A 336 16.73 6.22 9.70
CA ARG A 336 17.46 7.50 9.70
C ARG A 336 16.73 8.53 8.85
N ILE A 337 16.72 9.76 9.31
CA ILE A 337 16.27 10.90 8.52
C ILE A 337 17.29 11.14 7.39
N SER A 338 16.82 11.16 6.16
CA SER A 338 17.66 11.43 4.99
C SER A 338 17.21 12.67 4.22
N ARG A 339 18.05 13.16 3.33
CA ARG A 339 17.79 14.34 2.48
C ARG A 339 16.60 14.12 1.54
N THR A 340 16.42 12.88 1.09
CA THR A 340 15.37 12.46 0.16
C THR A 340 14.74 11.13 0.60
N GLN A 341 13.65 10.73 -0.04
CA GLN A 341 12.73 9.71 0.47
C GLN A 341 13.30 8.29 0.50
N TYR A 342 14.02 7.86 -0.55
CA TYR A 342 14.51 6.48 -0.67
C TYR A 342 16.00 6.40 -0.42
N GLN A 343 16.47 5.32 0.20
CA GLN A 343 17.84 5.17 0.66
C GLN A 343 18.47 3.88 0.11
N PHE A 344 19.74 4.03 -0.30
CA PHE A 344 20.60 2.97 -0.77
C PHE A 344 21.98 3.14 -0.13
N THR A 345 22.54 2.08 0.47
CA THR A 345 23.81 2.12 1.19
C THR A 345 24.92 1.43 0.44
N LEU A 346 26.11 2.00 0.58
CA LEU A 346 27.39 1.39 0.21
C LEU A 346 28.21 1.22 1.50
N GLU A 347 28.83 0.08 1.67
CA GLU A 347 29.62 -0.27 2.85
C GLU A 347 31.01 -0.76 2.38
N SER A 348 32.05 -0.29 3.00
CA SER A 348 33.43 -0.75 2.77
C SER A 348 34.27 -0.56 4.04
N ALA A 349 35.29 -1.40 4.23
CA ALA A 349 36.29 -1.19 5.28
C ALA A 349 37.25 -0.05 4.96
N ASP A 350 37.40 0.31 3.68
CA ASP A 350 38.23 1.42 3.19
C ASP A 350 37.33 2.63 2.89
N ILE A 351 37.52 3.68 3.67
CA ILE A 351 36.75 4.94 3.57
C ILE A 351 37.05 5.67 2.24
N ASP A 352 38.27 5.66 1.78
CA ASP A 352 38.67 6.37 0.56
C ASP A 352 38.09 5.67 -0.69
N GLU A 353 38.07 4.34 -0.67
CA GLU A 353 37.40 3.55 -1.69
C GLU A 353 35.90 3.80 -1.67
N LEU A 354 35.28 3.79 -0.48
CA LEU A 354 33.86 4.02 -0.26
C LEU A 354 33.43 5.39 -0.82
N ASN A 355 34.12 6.47 -0.44
CA ASN A 355 33.82 7.83 -0.87
C ASN A 355 33.92 7.97 -2.38
N ARG A 356 35.03 7.49 -2.97
CA ARG A 356 35.25 7.55 -4.43
C ARG A 356 34.12 6.87 -5.22
N TRP A 357 33.70 5.67 -4.82
CA TRP A 357 32.65 4.95 -5.52
C TRP A 357 31.26 5.53 -5.24
N THR A 358 31.03 6.08 -4.06
CA THR A 358 29.78 6.77 -3.73
C THR A 358 29.59 8.00 -4.61
N HIS A 359 30.62 8.85 -4.76
CA HIS A 359 30.58 10.00 -5.66
C HIS A 359 30.33 9.59 -7.12
N LYS A 360 31.02 8.54 -7.60
CA LYS A 360 30.85 8.03 -8.96
C LYS A 360 29.44 7.48 -9.21
N LEU A 361 28.88 6.77 -8.24
CA LEU A 361 27.51 6.25 -8.33
C LEU A 361 26.48 7.39 -8.28
N ALA A 362 26.65 8.35 -7.36
CA ALA A 362 25.77 9.51 -7.26
C ALA A 362 25.74 10.33 -8.55
N GLU A 363 26.90 10.58 -9.15
CA GLU A 363 27.02 11.28 -10.43
C GLU A 363 26.33 10.51 -11.57
N TRP A 364 26.46 9.18 -11.60
CA TRP A 364 25.78 8.36 -12.61
C TRP A 364 24.27 8.39 -12.43
N LEU A 365 23.77 8.20 -11.20
CA LEU A 365 22.35 8.21 -10.90
C LEU A 365 21.68 9.56 -11.17
N SER A 366 22.37 10.67 -10.89
CA SER A 366 21.85 12.02 -11.12
C SER A 366 21.56 12.33 -12.61
N LYS A 367 22.17 11.57 -13.53
CA LYS A 367 21.96 11.70 -14.98
C LYS A 367 20.84 10.82 -15.53
N GLN A 368 20.27 9.93 -14.71
CA GLN A 368 19.21 9.02 -15.15
C GLN A 368 17.84 9.65 -14.97
N PRO A 369 16.91 9.40 -15.90
CA PRO A 369 15.58 10.02 -15.89
C PRO A 369 14.66 9.51 -14.77
N GLU A 370 14.96 8.36 -14.16
CA GLU A 370 14.19 7.77 -13.08
C GLU A 370 14.33 8.52 -11.75
N PHE A 371 15.44 9.24 -11.59
CA PHE A 371 15.80 9.86 -10.32
C PHE A 371 15.57 11.37 -10.31
N SER A 372 15.16 11.86 -9.15
CA SER A 372 15.14 13.28 -8.80
C SER A 372 15.88 13.45 -7.47
N ASP A 373 16.60 14.57 -7.32
CA ASP A 373 17.26 14.94 -6.07
C ASP A 373 18.18 13.86 -5.49
N VAL A 374 19.07 13.30 -6.28
CA VAL A 374 20.09 12.38 -5.77
C VAL A 374 21.03 13.11 -4.82
N ALA A 375 21.15 12.62 -3.59
CA ALA A 375 21.99 13.18 -2.55
C ALA A 375 22.82 12.09 -1.85
N SER A 376 23.99 12.49 -1.33
CA SER A 376 24.87 11.61 -0.55
C SER A 376 25.09 12.19 0.84
N ASP A 377 25.26 11.33 1.84
CA ASP A 377 25.63 11.73 3.20
C ASP A 377 27.17 11.83 3.39
N VAL A 378 27.96 11.59 2.35
CA VAL A 378 29.40 11.73 2.38
C VAL A 378 29.78 13.21 2.52
N GLN A 379 30.52 13.52 3.56
CA GLN A 379 31.00 14.88 3.91
C GLN A 379 32.51 14.82 4.14
N ASP A 380 33.29 14.80 3.06
CA ASP A 380 34.73 14.56 3.06
C ASP A 380 35.61 15.80 2.71
N GLN A 381 34.96 16.95 2.47
CA GLN A 381 35.59 18.21 2.05
C GLN A 381 35.54 19.30 3.12
N GLY A 382 35.32 18.92 4.39
CA GLY A 382 35.37 19.88 5.50
C GLY A 382 36.78 20.48 5.65
N ARG A 383 36.88 21.72 6.12
CA ARG A 383 38.17 22.34 6.41
C ARG A 383 38.53 22.16 7.88
N GLN A 384 39.78 21.78 8.15
CA GLN A 384 40.37 21.79 9.48
C GLN A 384 41.72 22.51 9.47
N VAL A 385 42.02 23.16 10.57
CA VAL A 385 43.37 23.63 10.84
C VAL A 385 44.13 22.52 11.56
N TYR A 386 45.16 22.02 10.91
CA TYR A 386 46.03 21.00 11.49
C TYR A 386 47.20 21.69 12.21
N VAL A 387 47.43 21.35 13.47
CA VAL A 387 48.51 21.90 14.30
C VAL A 387 49.62 20.86 14.36
N ASP A 388 50.71 21.10 13.61
CA ASP A 388 51.88 20.22 13.63
C ASP A 388 52.86 20.71 14.67
N ILE A 389 52.94 20.00 15.80
CA ILE A 389 53.73 20.44 16.96
C ILE A 389 55.16 19.93 16.86
N ASP A 390 56.15 20.85 16.74
CA ASP A 390 57.55 20.51 16.97
C ASP A 390 57.81 20.26 18.47
N ARG A 391 57.75 18.99 18.81
CA ARG A 391 57.91 18.54 20.21
C ARG A 391 59.29 18.86 20.79
N THR A 392 60.33 18.94 19.92
CA THR A 392 61.67 19.27 20.34
C THR A 392 61.78 20.75 20.72
N THR A 393 61.24 21.62 19.91
CA THR A 393 61.17 23.07 20.18
C THR A 393 60.25 23.36 21.39
N ALA A 394 59.09 22.73 21.50
CA ALA A 394 58.23 22.89 22.64
C ALA A 394 58.89 22.49 23.94
N SER A 395 59.62 21.36 23.97
CA SER A 395 60.36 20.92 25.16
C SER A 395 61.49 21.91 25.54
N ARG A 396 62.22 22.47 24.55
CA ARG A 396 63.24 23.50 24.80
C ARG A 396 62.65 24.78 25.41
N LEU A 397 61.46 25.13 24.98
CA LEU A 397 60.70 26.28 25.51
C LEU A 397 60.00 26.00 26.83
N GLY A 398 60.11 24.78 27.36
CA GLY A 398 59.48 24.37 28.62
C GLY A 398 57.96 24.20 28.54
N VAL A 399 57.44 23.93 27.32
CA VAL A 399 56.02 23.70 27.06
C VAL A 399 55.76 22.22 26.84
N SER A 400 54.87 21.63 27.62
CA SER A 400 54.44 20.25 27.43
C SER A 400 53.31 20.17 26.38
N THR A 401 53.19 19.01 25.70
CA THR A 401 52.05 18.77 24.78
C THR A 401 50.70 18.87 25.51
N ALA A 402 50.61 18.41 26.74
CA ALA A 402 49.43 18.55 27.56
C ALA A 402 49.03 20.02 27.80
N ALA A 403 50.02 20.93 27.98
CA ALA A 403 49.72 22.36 28.14
C ALA A 403 49.19 22.97 26.80
N ILE A 404 49.66 22.47 25.66
CA ILE A 404 49.16 22.88 24.34
C ILE A 404 47.71 22.38 24.19
N ASP A 405 47.45 21.10 24.50
CA ASP A 405 46.12 20.49 24.41
C ASP A 405 45.12 21.21 25.32
N ASP A 406 45.52 21.50 26.60
CA ASP A 406 44.67 22.25 27.51
C ASP A 406 44.38 23.67 27.04
N ALA A 407 45.34 24.36 26.46
CA ALA A 407 45.17 25.72 25.95
C ALA A 407 44.21 25.73 24.75
N LEU A 408 44.36 24.79 23.82
CA LEU A 408 43.49 24.64 22.66
C LEU A 408 42.08 24.24 23.08
N TYR A 409 41.94 23.30 24.05
CA TYR A 409 40.64 22.89 24.61
C TYR A 409 39.93 24.04 25.35
N ASN A 410 40.67 24.85 26.12
CA ASN A 410 40.11 26.03 26.79
C ASN A 410 39.62 27.10 25.83
N ALA A 411 40.32 27.27 24.70
CA ALA A 411 40.02 28.32 23.75
C ALA A 411 38.94 27.92 22.73
N PHE A 412 38.99 26.68 22.18
CA PHE A 412 38.16 26.26 21.05
C PHE A 412 37.35 25.00 21.28
N GLY A 413 37.58 24.27 22.41
CA GLY A 413 36.96 22.99 22.66
C GLY A 413 35.66 23.07 23.48
N GLN A 414 35.10 24.26 23.71
CA GLN A 414 33.90 24.48 24.55
C GLN A 414 34.02 23.78 25.92
N ARG A 415 35.10 24.07 26.65
CA ARG A 415 35.39 23.40 27.90
C ARG A 415 34.28 23.63 28.94
N LEU A 416 33.66 22.55 29.44
CA LEU A 416 32.72 22.61 30.54
C LEU A 416 33.45 22.85 31.81
N VAL A 417 33.34 24.06 32.40
CA VAL A 417 34.00 24.45 33.65
C VAL A 417 33.17 24.13 34.88
N SER A 418 31.85 24.31 34.83
CA SER A 418 30.94 23.97 35.92
C SER A 418 29.50 23.80 35.47
N ASN A 419 28.67 23.29 36.37
CA ASN A 419 27.22 23.22 36.23
C ASN A 419 26.55 24.00 37.33
N ILE A 420 25.59 24.85 36.98
CA ILE A 420 24.75 25.59 37.93
C ILE A 420 23.43 24.83 38.00
N PHE A 421 23.14 24.31 39.20
CA PHE A 421 21.89 23.61 39.45
C PHE A 421 20.86 24.59 40.06
N THR A 422 19.66 24.61 39.49
CA THR A 422 18.49 25.29 40.03
C THR A 422 17.43 24.26 40.41
N GLN A 423 16.33 24.69 41.02
CA GLN A 423 15.26 23.78 41.40
C GLN A 423 14.60 23.04 40.23
N SER A 424 14.61 23.63 39.05
CA SER A 424 13.90 23.14 37.87
C SER A 424 14.82 22.84 36.66
N ASN A 425 16.10 23.26 36.68
CA ASN A 425 16.99 23.14 35.57
C ASN A 425 18.46 23.07 35.93
N GLN A 426 19.29 22.64 34.97
CA GLN A 426 20.75 22.60 35.07
C GLN A 426 21.34 23.44 33.92
N TYR A 427 22.20 24.39 34.28
CA TYR A 427 22.90 25.25 33.33
C TYR A 427 24.38 24.89 33.29
N ARG A 428 24.90 24.69 32.09
CA ARG A 428 26.32 24.42 31.86
C ARG A 428 27.08 25.75 31.71
N VAL A 429 28.21 25.88 32.38
CA VAL A 429 29.14 27.00 32.16
C VAL A 429 30.25 26.55 31.24
N VAL A 430 30.33 27.13 30.08
CA VAL A 430 31.30 26.80 29.03
C VAL A 430 32.34 27.91 28.92
N LEU A 431 33.63 27.52 28.86
CA LEU A 431 34.74 28.41 28.60
C LEU A 431 35.14 28.28 27.12
N GLU A 432 35.18 29.41 26.42
CA GLU A 432 35.65 29.49 25.05
C GLU A 432 36.21 30.89 24.76
N VAL A 433 36.99 31.04 23.68
CA VAL A 433 37.41 32.35 23.17
C VAL A 433 36.18 33.08 22.59
N ASP A 434 36.23 34.41 22.67
CA ASP A 434 35.19 35.28 22.11
C ASP A 434 34.84 34.83 20.68
N PRO A 435 33.56 34.62 20.34
CA PRO A 435 33.12 34.19 19.02
C PRO A 435 33.62 35.10 17.88
N GLU A 436 33.78 36.41 18.11
CA GLU A 436 34.37 37.32 17.10
C GLU A 436 35.84 37.01 16.81
N ALA A 437 36.59 36.53 17.80
CA ALA A 437 37.98 36.14 17.63
C ALA A 437 38.15 34.76 16.96
N GLN A 438 37.07 33.94 16.90
CA GLN A 438 37.14 32.64 16.23
C GLN A 438 37.03 32.69 14.70
N ASN A 439 36.85 33.88 14.11
CA ASN A 439 36.59 34.07 12.68
C ASN A 439 37.84 33.89 11.78
N SER A 440 39.05 33.82 12.36
CA SER A 440 40.29 33.63 11.60
C SER A 440 41.19 32.56 12.23
N PRO A 441 41.86 31.71 11.42
CA PRO A 441 42.88 30.77 11.88
C PRO A 441 44.10 31.49 12.56
N ASP A 442 44.33 32.76 12.25
CA ASP A 442 45.43 33.54 12.79
C ASP A 442 45.40 33.65 14.34
N VAL A 443 44.20 33.57 14.94
CA VAL A 443 44.03 33.58 16.41
C VAL A 443 44.74 32.40 17.07
N LEU A 444 44.83 31.24 16.36
CA LEU A 444 45.59 30.08 16.86
C LEU A 444 47.08 30.40 16.96
N SER A 445 47.64 31.18 16.01
CA SER A 445 49.07 31.59 16.00
C SER A 445 49.45 32.41 17.21
N ASP A 446 48.54 33.25 17.67
CA ASP A 446 48.73 34.15 18.83
C ASP A 446 48.40 33.53 20.15
N LEU A 447 47.88 32.30 20.19
CA LEU A 447 47.51 31.60 21.42
C LEU A 447 48.73 31.45 22.34
N ARG A 448 48.61 31.97 23.55
CA ARG A 448 49.69 31.98 24.56
C ARG A 448 49.59 30.81 25.50
N ILE A 449 50.67 30.02 25.57
CA ILE A 449 50.76 28.79 26.32
C ILE A 449 51.75 28.97 27.46
N PRO A 450 51.41 28.66 28.73
CA PRO A 450 52.31 28.81 29.85
C PRO A 450 53.48 27.81 29.78
N SER A 451 54.71 28.34 29.93
CA SER A 451 55.93 27.54 30.03
C SER A 451 56.26 27.24 31.52
N THR A 452 56.92 26.12 31.77
CA THR A 452 57.46 25.78 33.10
C THR A 452 58.48 26.78 33.61
N TYR A 453 59.02 27.63 32.69
CA TYR A 453 59.97 28.72 33.08
C TYR A 453 59.27 30.02 33.49
N GLY A 454 57.94 30.00 33.61
CA GLY A 454 57.17 31.18 34.01
C GLY A 454 56.90 32.21 32.92
N THR A 455 57.25 31.90 31.66
CA THR A 455 57.00 32.73 30.48
C THR A 455 55.81 32.20 29.69
N GLN A 456 55.12 33.05 28.93
CA GLN A 456 54.11 32.66 27.98
C GLN A 456 54.70 32.57 26.60
N VAL A 457 54.50 31.46 25.91
CA VAL A 457 55.02 31.19 24.55
C VAL A 457 53.88 31.14 23.55
N SER A 458 54.01 31.78 22.41
CA SER A 458 53.03 31.70 21.33
C SER A 458 53.04 30.30 20.67
N LEU A 459 51.90 29.80 20.31
CA LEU A 459 51.76 28.51 19.58
C LEU A 459 52.58 28.49 18.32
N SER A 460 52.62 29.58 17.56
CA SER A 460 53.40 29.72 16.31
C SER A 460 54.92 29.55 16.51
N ALA A 461 55.44 29.68 17.73
CA ALA A 461 56.87 29.45 18.02
C ALA A 461 57.25 27.95 18.06
N MET A 462 56.28 27.06 18.21
CA MET A 462 56.48 25.63 18.38
C MET A 462 55.55 24.74 17.56
N ALA A 463 54.69 25.32 16.75
CA ALA A 463 53.76 24.56 15.87
C ALA A 463 53.61 25.24 14.52
N GLU A 464 53.49 24.45 13.47
CA GLU A 464 53.12 24.88 12.14
C GLU A 464 51.64 24.65 11.92
N LEU A 465 50.93 25.67 11.42
CA LEU A 465 49.50 25.60 11.12
C LEU A 465 49.31 25.38 9.64
N SER A 466 48.54 24.35 9.28
CA SER A 466 48.20 24.05 7.89
C SER A 466 46.70 23.74 7.75
N GLU A 467 46.09 24.20 6.67
CA GLU A 467 44.72 23.82 6.35
C GLU A 467 44.71 22.48 5.59
N ARG A 468 43.86 21.55 6.03
CA ARG A 468 43.69 20.23 5.38
C ARG A 468 42.21 19.88 5.25
N PRO A 469 41.83 19.14 4.19
CA PRO A 469 40.50 18.58 4.13
C PRO A 469 40.31 17.49 5.21
N THR A 470 39.10 17.42 5.77
CA THR A 470 38.77 16.40 6.76
C THR A 470 37.31 15.99 6.60
N PRO A 471 36.92 14.73 6.87
CA PRO A 471 35.54 14.35 6.97
C PRO A 471 34.82 15.09 8.11
N LEU A 472 33.70 15.74 7.82
CA LEU A 472 32.84 16.35 8.85
C LEU A 472 32.09 15.31 9.66
N SER A 473 31.74 14.16 9.04
CA SER A 473 31.11 13.02 9.69
C SER A 473 31.51 11.71 9.02
N ILE A 474 31.62 10.65 9.81
CA ILE A 474 31.85 9.28 9.34
C ILE A 474 30.72 8.42 9.89
N ASN A 475 29.89 7.90 8.98
CA ASN A 475 28.77 7.04 9.34
C ASN A 475 29.20 5.57 9.36
N HIS A 476 28.62 4.80 10.28
CA HIS A 476 28.83 3.36 10.39
C HIS A 476 27.49 2.62 10.40
N LEU A 477 27.46 1.45 9.76
CA LEU A 477 26.39 0.47 9.83
C LEU A 477 27.03 -0.89 10.13
N ASP A 478 26.54 -1.60 11.14
CA ASP A 478 27.07 -2.90 11.55
C ASP A 478 28.61 -2.91 11.70
N GLN A 479 29.17 -1.84 12.27
CA GLN A 479 30.60 -1.62 12.53
C GLN A 479 31.47 -1.29 11.28
N PHE A 480 30.87 -1.27 10.08
CA PHE A 480 31.57 -0.85 8.87
C PHE A 480 31.26 0.59 8.50
N PRO A 481 32.24 1.33 7.96
CA PRO A 481 31.96 2.62 7.35
C PRO A 481 30.90 2.48 6.24
N VAL A 482 29.92 3.36 6.25
CA VAL A 482 28.81 3.37 5.31
C VAL A 482 28.58 4.75 4.73
N ALA A 483 28.29 4.77 3.43
CA ALA A 483 27.78 5.93 2.73
C ALA A 483 26.34 5.67 2.29
N THR A 484 25.46 6.63 2.54
CA THR A 484 24.04 6.55 2.16
C THR A 484 23.77 7.48 0.99
N LEU A 485 23.40 6.89 -0.14
CA LEU A 485 22.80 7.61 -1.25
C LEU A 485 21.29 7.66 -1.04
N SER A 486 20.71 8.83 -1.16
CA SER A 486 19.28 9.00 -1.10
C SER A 486 18.76 9.69 -2.35
N PHE A 487 17.51 9.38 -2.75
CA PHE A 487 16.91 9.90 -3.96
C PHE A 487 15.40 10.02 -3.84
N ASN A 488 14.83 10.89 -4.64
CA ASN A 488 13.41 10.94 -4.95
C ASN A 488 13.16 10.33 -6.33
N LEU A 489 11.95 9.87 -6.59
CA LEU A 489 11.54 9.40 -7.91
C LEU A 489 11.16 10.59 -8.80
N ALA A 490 11.53 10.52 -10.06
CA ALA A 490 11.03 11.46 -11.06
C ALA A 490 9.56 11.16 -11.39
N LYS A 491 8.83 12.19 -11.82
CA LYS A 491 7.39 12.05 -12.13
C LYS A 491 7.17 10.98 -13.22
N GLY A 492 6.30 10.01 -12.92
CA GLY A 492 5.96 8.93 -13.83
C GLY A 492 6.82 7.67 -13.70
N TYR A 493 7.82 7.66 -12.81
CA TYR A 493 8.63 6.49 -12.50
C TYR A 493 8.24 5.88 -11.15
N ALA A 494 8.40 4.57 -11.03
CA ALA A 494 8.13 3.83 -9.82
C ALA A 494 9.43 3.38 -9.13
N LEU A 495 9.32 2.97 -7.87
CA LEU A 495 10.49 2.50 -7.11
C LEU A 495 11.15 1.26 -7.75
N GLY A 496 10.35 0.41 -8.43
CA GLY A 496 10.88 -0.73 -9.18
C GLY A 496 11.81 -0.31 -10.32
N ASP A 497 11.50 0.78 -11.02
CA ASP A 497 12.34 1.32 -12.09
C ASP A 497 13.67 1.83 -11.53
N ALA A 498 13.62 2.55 -10.40
CA ALA A 498 14.81 3.03 -9.69
C ALA A 498 15.71 1.88 -9.20
N VAL A 499 15.11 0.81 -8.64
CA VAL A 499 15.87 -0.38 -8.22
C VAL A 499 16.58 -1.02 -9.40
N ASN A 500 15.89 -1.18 -10.54
CA ASN A 500 16.50 -1.71 -11.76
C ASN A 500 17.63 -0.80 -12.28
N ALA A 501 17.42 0.51 -12.26
CA ALA A 501 18.43 1.49 -12.69
C ALA A 501 19.67 1.46 -11.78
N ILE A 502 19.51 1.28 -10.45
CA ILE A 502 20.63 1.11 -9.51
C ILE A 502 21.42 -0.17 -9.81
N GLU A 503 20.76 -1.29 -10.08
CA GLU A 503 21.46 -2.54 -10.44
C GLU A 503 22.20 -2.40 -11.78
N HIS A 504 21.64 -1.70 -12.75
CA HIS A 504 22.31 -1.34 -13.99
C HIS A 504 23.51 -0.41 -13.75
N ALA A 505 23.37 0.58 -12.87
CA ALA A 505 24.44 1.50 -12.51
C ALA A 505 25.65 0.78 -11.94
N LYS A 506 25.45 -0.16 -11.01
CA LYS A 506 26.50 -0.98 -10.40
C LYS A 506 27.33 -1.71 -11.44
N GLN A 507 26.68 -2.27 -12.45
CA GLN A 507 27.36 -2.94 -13.56
C GLN A 507 28.06 -1.96 -14.49
N ALA A 508 27.41 -0.85 -14.85
CA ALA A 508 27.93 0.15 -15.78
C ALA A 508 29.19 0.86 -15.27
N ILE A 509 29.22 1.19 -13.97
CA ILE A 509 30.38 1.83 -13.35
C ILE A 509 31.49 0.83 -12.98
N GLY A 510 31.22 -0.49 -12.99
CA GLY A 510 32.15 -1.54 -12.58
C GLY A 510 32.39 -1.52 -11.07
N LEU A 511 31.33 -1.44 -10.26
CA LEU A 511 31.44 -1.41 -8.79
C LEU A 511 32.15 -2.67 -8.27
N PRO A 512 33.25 -2.55 -7.49
CA PRO A 512 34.00 -3.68 -7.01
C PRO A 512 33.24 -4.48 -5.96
N LEU A 513 33.55 -5.77 -5.84
CA LEU A 513 32.95 -6.66 -4.84
C LEU A 513 33.35 -6.37 -3.40
N SER A 514 34.39 -5.54 -3.19
CA SER A 514 34.79 -5.03 -1.86
C SER A 514 33.75 -4.09 -1.27
N ILE A 515 32.89 -3.48 -2.11
CA ILE A 515 31.78 -2.62 -1.68
C ILE A 515 30.50 -3.44 -1.59
N ARG A 516 29.99 -3.61 -0.38
CA ARG A 516 28.68 -4.17 -0.15
C ARG A 516 27.62 -3.10 -0.38
N THR A 517 26.52 -3.49 -0.99
CA THR A 517 25.42 -2.59 -1.25
C THR A 517 24.14 -3.09 -0.62
N GLY A 518 23.31 -2.19 -0.10
CA GLY A 518 22.05 -2.52 0.54
C GLY A 518 20.96 -1.47 0.30
N TYR A 519 19.71 -1.89 0.38
CA TYR A 519 18.57 -0.98 0.42
C TYR A 519 18.18 -0.75 1.88
N GLN A 520 17.68 0.44 2.22
CA GLN A 520 17.22 0.78 3.56
C GLN A 520 15.77 1.31 3.53
N GLY A 521 15.11 1.25 4.68
CA GLY A 521 13.78 1.82 4.85
C GLY A 521 12.74 1.29 3.85
N ALA A 522 12.01 2.20 3.21
CA ALA A 522 10.96 1.87 2.25
C ALA A 522 11.46 1.08 1.04
N ALA A 523 12.70 1.32 0.57
CA ALA A 523 13.28 0.58 -0.55
C ALA A 523 13.59 -0.89 -0.20
N LEU A 524 14.03 -1.16 1.03
CA LEU A 524 14.24 -2.53 1.53
C LEU A 524 12.91 -3.28 1.64
N ALA A 525 11.91 -2.67 2.27
CA ALA A 525 10.59 -3.25 2.44
C ALA A 525 9.89 -3.51 1.09
N PHE A 526 10.07 -2.61 0.12
CA PHE A 526 9.60 -2.81 -1.25
C PHE A 526 10.21 -4.05 -1.90
N LYS A 527 11.53 -4.20 -1.84
CA LYS A 527 12.22 -5.35 -2.45
C LYS A 527 11.73 -6.67 -1.85
N ALA A 528 11.68 -6.76 -0.53
CA ALA A 528 11.15 -7.94 0.17
C ALA A 528 9.69 -8.26 -0.21
N SER A 529 8.86 -7.23 -0.36
CA SER A 529 7.45 -7.39 -0.74
C SER A 529 7.27 -7.84 -2.19
N VAL A 530 8.04 -7.30 -3.15
CA VAL A 530 7.95 -7.70 -4.56
C VAL A 530 8.34 -9.17 -4.74
N ASP A 531 9.40 -9.62 -4.07
CA ASP A 531 9.87 -11.00 -4.12
C ASP A 531 8.83 -11.99 -3.58
N SER A 532 8.03 -11.59 -2.59
CA SER A 532 6.99 -12.43 -1.98
C SER A 532 5.63 -12.37 -2.71
N THR A 533 5.34 -11.31 -3.47
CA THR A 533 4.00 -11.05 -4.05
C THR A 533 3.47 -12.18 -4.92
N LEU A 534 4.30 -12.72 -5.83
CA LEU A 534 3.88 -13.79 -6.74
C LEU A 534 3.51 -15.06 -5.97
N TRP A 535 4.28 -15.38 -4.92
CA TRP A 535 4.02 -16.50 -4.04
C TRP A 535 2.74 -16.32 -3.24
N LEU A 536 2.42 -15.11 -2.80
CA LEU A 536 1.17 -14.79 -2.10
C LEU A 536 -0.05 -14.97 -2.99
N ILE A 537 0.00 -14.48 -4.23
CA ILE A 537 -1.08 -14.68 -5.21
C ILE A 537 -1.27 -16.18 -5.48
N LEU A 538 -0.18 -16.92 -5.71
CA LEU A 538 -0.24 -18.35 -5.92
C LEU A 538 -0.80 -19.08 -4.70
N ALA A 539 -0.35 -18.74 -3.50
CA ALA A 539 -0.86 -19.29 -2.25
C ALA A 539 -2.36 -19.03 -2.08
N ALA A 540 -2.84 -17.81 -2.41
CA ALA A 540 -4.27 -17.48 -2.36
C ALA A 540 -5.08 -18.36 -3.32
N ILE A 541 -4.61 -18.54 -4.56
CA ILE A 541 -5.26 -19.39 -5.55
C ILE A 541 -5.28 -20.85 -5.08
N VAL A 542 -4.17 -21.38 -4.56
CA VAL A 542 -4.05 -22.76 -4.08
C VAL A 542 -4.95 -22.99 -2.85
N THR A 543 -4.93 -22.07 -1.89
CA THR A 543 -5.77 -22.18 -0.68
C THR A 543 -7.25 -22.20 -1.05
N VAL A 544 -7.67 -21.31 -1.94
CA VAL A 544 -9.04 -21.28 -2.45
C VAL A 544 -9.38 -22.56 -3.23
N TYR A 545 -8.47 -23.05 -4.05
CA TYR A 545 -8.65 -24.32 -4.78
C TYR A 545 -8.87 -25.49 -3.83
N ILE A 546 -8.06 -25.61 -2.78
CA ILE A 546 -8.19 -26.67 -1.77
C ILE A 546 -9.54 -26.58 -1.06
N VAL A 547 -9.91 -25.39 -0.55
CA VAL A 547 -11.17 -25.18 0.15
C VAL A 547 -12.37 -25.51 -0.73
N LEU A 548 -12.38 -25.03 -1.97
CA LEU A 548 -13.43 -25.36 -2.92
C LEU A 548 -13.44 -26.86 -3.29
N GLY A 549 -12.26 -27.47 -3.42
CA GLY A 549 -12.12 -28.89 -3.70
C GLY A 549 -12.76 -29.76 -2.62
N VAL A 550 -12.55 -29.41 -1.35
CA VAL A 550 -13.16 -30.07 -0.20
C VAL A 550 -14.68 -29.84 -0.16
N LEU A 551 -15.13 -28.58 -0.35
CA LEU A 551 -16.55 -28.22 -0.29
C LEU A 551 -17.39 -28.86 -1.39
N TYR A 552 -16.85 -28.96 -2.61
CA TYR A 552 -17.57 -29.52 -3.77
C TYR A 552 -17.27 -31.00 -4.04
N GLU A 553 -16.38 -31.62 -3.26
CA GLU A 553 -15.92 -33.02 -3.46
C GLU A 553 -15.48 -33.28 -4.91
N SER A 554 -14.78 -32.31 -5.50
CA SER A 554 -14.43 -32.33 -6.92
C SER A 554 -13.14 -31.59 -7.18
N TYR A 555 -12.31 -32.14 -8.06
CA TYR A 555 -11.06 -31.48 -8.55
C TYR A 555 -11.32 -30.50 -9.70
N ILE A 556 -12.45 -30.60 -10.40
CA ILE A 556 -12.71 -29.88 -11.67
C ILE A 556 -13.54 -28.61 -11.41
N HIS A 557 -14.55 -28.67 -10.53
CA HIS A 557 -15.37 -27.51 -10.24
C HIS A 557 -14.62 -26.32 -9.65
N PRO A 558 -13.62 -26.50 -8.75
CA PRO A 558 -12.76 -25.40 -8.34
C PRO A 558 -12.03 -24.70 -9.49
N LEU A 559 -11.55 -25.44 -10.50
CA LEU A 559 -10.89 -24.87 -11.69
C LEU A 559 -11.88 -24.02 -12.50
N THR A 560 -13.13 -24.48 -12.63
CA THR A 560 -14.17 -23.68 -13.29
C THR A 560 -14.43 -22.38 -12.56
N ILE A 561 -14.50 -22.41 -11.23
CA ILE A 561 -14.70 -21.21 -10.41
C ILE A 561 -13.50 -20.25 -10.51
N LEU A 562 -12.28 -20.77 -10.42
CA LEU A 562 -11.06 -19.98 -10.50
C LEU A 562 -10.81 -19.40 -11.91
N SER A 563 -11.42 -19.95 -12.95
CA SER A 563 -11.33 -19.40 -14.31
C SER A 563 -11.88 -17.97 -14.45
N THR A 564 -12.60 -17.47 -13.44
CA THR A 564 -13.08 -16.07 -13.43
C THR A 564 -12.01 -15.07 -13.02
N LEU A 565 -10.90 -15.50 -12.42
CA LEU A 565 -9.88 -14.61 -11.86
C LEU A 565 -9.15 -13.74 -12.91
N PRO A 566 -8.77 -14.25 -14.10
CA PRO A 566 -8.09 -13.43 -15.09
C PRO A 566 -8.92 -12.22 -15.54
N SER A 567 -10.25 -12.36 -15.62
CA SER A 567 -11.13 -11.26 -16.01
C SER A 567 -11.13 -10.12 -14.99
N ALA A 568 -11.04 -10.45 -13.70
CA ALA A 568 -10.91 -9.47 -12.63
C ALA A 568 -9.53 -8.81 -12.64
N GLY A 569 -8.48 -9.59 -12.89
CA GLY A 569 -7.11 -9.10 -13.00
C GLY A 569 -6.96 -8.05 -14.10
N VAL A 570 -7.46 -8.32 -15.31
CA VAL A 570 -7.47 -7.32 -16.40
C VAL A 570 -8.16 -6.04 -15.97
N GLY A 571 -9.36 -6.14 -15.35
CA GLY A 571 -10.12 -4.97 -14.95
C GLY A 571 -9.42 -4.13 -13.89
N ALA A 572 -8.84 -4.77 -12.88
CA ALA A 572 -8.10 -4.09 -11.82
C ALA A 572 -6.85 -3.37 -12.36
N LEU A 573 -6.04 -4.07 -13.18
CA LEU A 573 -4.83 -3.51 -13.75
C LEU A 573 -5.11 -2.36 -14.73
N LEU A 574 -6.11 -2.51 -15.59
CA LEU A 574 -6.53 -1.44 -16.52
C LEU A 574 -7.05 -0.21 -15.77
N ALA A 575 -7.86 -0.41 -14.71
CA ALA A 575 -8.38 0.70 -13.92
C ALA A 575 -7.27 1.48 -13.23
N LEU A 576 -6.28 0.79 -12.66
CA LEU A 576 -5.10 1.42 -12.08
C LEU A 576 -4.28 2.17 -13.14
N MET A 577 -4.02 1.60 -14.30
CA MET A 577 -3.29 2.27 -15.38
C MET A 577 -4.02 3.53 -15.90
N VAL A 578 -5.34 3.47 -16.03
CA VAL A 578 -6.15 4.61 -16.52
C VAL A 578 -6.25 5.72 -15.47
N SER A 579 -6.17 5.41 -14.18
CA SER A 579 -6.20 6.44 -13.12
C SER A 579 -4.99 7.38 -13.18
N GLY A 580 -3.87 6.95 -13.76
CA GLY A 580 -2.70 7.78 -14.04
C GLY A 580 -1.94 8.28 -12.80
N GLY A 581 -0.80 8.98 -13.01
CA GLY A 581 0.03 9.52 -11.92
C GLY A 581 0.50 8.44 -10.94
N ASP A 582 0.55 8.79 -9.67
CA ASP A 582 0.96 7.88 -8.59
C ASP A 582 -0.03 6.73 -8.37
N LEU A 583 -1.29 6.88 -8.78
CA LEU A 583 -2.32 5.84 -8.74
C LEU A 583 -2.17 4.81 -9.87
N GLY A 584 -1.52 5.16 -10.97
CA GLY A 584 -1.21 4.27 -12.08
C GLY A 584 -0.08 3.27 -11.79
N ILE A 585 0.56 3.41 -10.65
CA ILE A 585 1.61 2.52 -10.16
C ILE A 585 0.98 1.41 -9.32
N ILE A 586 1.29 0.15 -9.63
CA ILE A 586 0.83 -0.95 -8.80
C ILE A 586 1.66 -1.00 -7.51
N GLY A 587 1.13 -0.39 -6.47
CA GLY A 587 1.68 -0.52 -5.12
C GLY A 587 1.15 -1.77 -4.41
N ILE A 588 1.65 -2.02 -3.19
CA ILE A 588 1.23 -3.14 -2.34
C ILE A 588 -0.29 -3.13 -2.13
N ILE A 589 -0.89 -1.97 -1.96
CA ILE A 589 -2.33 -1.82 -1.71
C ILE A 589 -3.15 -2.28 -2.93
N GLY A 590 -2.70 -1.95 -4.14
CA GLY A 590 -3.33 -2.44 -5.38
C GLY A 590 -3.25 -3.97 -5.51
N ILE A 591 -2.12 -4.57 -5.12
CA ILE A 591 -1.94 -6.04 -5.08
C ILE A 591 -2.90 -6.68 -4.08
N ILE A 592 -3.07 -6.10 -2.90
CA ILE A 592 -4.06 -6.56 -1.91
C ILE A 592 -5.47 -6.48 -2.47
N GLY A 593 -5.79 -5.42 -3.23
CA GLY A 593 -7.04 -5.32 -3.95
C GLY A 593 -7.26 -6.47 -4.95
N ILE A 594 -6.23 -6.90 -5.66
CA ILE A 594 -6.28 -8.07 -6.55
C ILE A 594 -6.52 -9.36 -5.74
N ILE A 595 -5.85 -9.54 -4.59
CA ILE A 595 -6.07 -10.70 -3.72
C ILE A 595 -7.51 -10.72 -3.19
N LEU A 596 -8.05 -9.58 -2.80
CA LEU A 596 -9.45 -9.46 -2.41
C LEU A 596 -10.42 -9.81 -3.56
N LEU A 597 -10.11 -9.38 -4.77
CA LEU A 597 -10.89 -9.74 -5.96
C LEU A 597 -10.92 -11.25 -6.20
N ILE A 598 -9.84 -11.99 -5.87
CA ILE A 598 -9.84 -13.46 -5.90
C ILE A 598 -10.96 -14.01 -4.99
N GLY A 599 -11.19 -13.37 -3.85
CA GLY A 599 -12.27 -13.72 -2.93
C GLY A 599 -13.66 -13.38 -3.47
N ILE A 600 -13.82 -12.21 -4.08
CA ILE A 600 -15.12 -11.63 -4.44
C ILE A 600 -15.69 -12.23 -5.74
N VAL A 601 -14.87 -12.23 -6.79
CA VAL A 601 -15.33 -12.53 -8.15
C VAL A 601 -15.79 -13.98 -8.32
N LYS A 602 -15.14 -14.91 -7.62
CA LYS A 602 -15.55 -16.33 -7.63
C LYS A 602 -16.96 -16.57 -7.09
N LYS A 603 -17.52 -15.66 -6.27
CA LYS A 603 -18.87 -15.77 -5.72
C LYS A 603 -19.93 -15.93 -6.80
N ASN A 604 -19.85 -15.16 -7.86
CA ASN A 604 -20.79 -15.23 -8.97
C ASN A 604 -20.72 -16.58 -9.69
N ALA A 605 -19.51 -17.11 -9.88
CA ALA A 605 -19.32 -18.45 -10.46
C ALA A 605 -19.82 -19.55 -9.53
N ILE A 606 -19.57 -19.45 -8.22
CA ILE A 606 -20.07 -20.41 -7.22
C ILE A 606 -21.58 -20.50 -7.29
N ILE A 607 -22.30 -19.36 -7.26
CA ILE A 607 -23.77 -19.31 -7.30
C ILE A 607 -24.31 -19.93 -8.59
N MET A 608 -23.67 -19.71 -9.74
CA MET A 608 -24.08 -20.29 -11.02
C MET A 608 -23.85 -21.81 -11.08
N ILE A 609 -22.64 -22.24 -10.66
CA ILE A 609 -22.23 -23.64 -10.76
C ILE A 609 -22.98 -24.51 -9.77
N ASP A 610 -23.18 -24.02 -8.54
CA ASP A 610 -23.93 -24.73 -7.50
C ASP A 610 -25.36 -25.04 -7.96
N PHE A 611 -26.02 -24.04 -8.54
CA PHE A 611 -27.37 -24.22 -9.08
C PHE A 611 -27.40 -25.13 -10.32
N ALA A 612 -26.41 -25.07 -11.18
CA ALA A 612 -26.31 -25.97 -12.33
C ALA A 612 -26.07 -27.41 -11.88
N LEU A 613 -25.23 -27.65 -10.88
CA LEU A 613 -24.96 -28.97 -10.32
C LEU A 613 -26.20 -29.53 -9.61
N GLN A 614 -26.96 -28.67 -8.89
CA GLN A 614 -28.25 -29.09 -8.29
C GLN A 614 -29.23 -29.51 -9.38
N ALA A 615 -29.36 -28.76 -10.46
CA ALA A 615 -30.25 -29.08 -11.58
C ALA A 615 -29.84 -30.40 -12.29
N GLU A 616 -28.55 -30.69 -12.41
CA GLU A 616 -28.04 -31.93 -12.97
C GLU A 616 -28.34 -33.14 -12.03
N ARG A 617 -28.02 -32.98 -10.72
CA ARG A 617 -28.11 -34.09 -9.75
C ARG A 617 -29.52 -34.41 -9.34
N GLU A 618 -30.42 -33.41 -9.11
CA GLU A 618 -31.77 -33.59 -8.64
C GLU A 618 -32.78 -33.76 -9.77
N HIS A 619 -32.60 -33.08 -10.91
CA HIS A 619 -33.54 -33.07 -12.00
C HIS A 619 -33.06 -33.81 -13.26
N GLY A 620 -31.84 -34.40 -13.26
CA GLY A 620 -31.30 -35.15 -14.38
C GLY A 620 -31.14 -34.34 -15.67
N MET A 621 -30.99 -33.00 -15.57
CA MET A 621 -30.88 -32.12 -16.74
C MET A 621 -29.55 -32.29 -17.48
N ASN A 622 -29.60 -32.05 -18.81
CA ASN A 622 -28.37 -31.99 -19.59
C ASN A 622 -27.51 -30.82 -19.11
N PRO A 623 -26.15 -30.95 -18.97
CA PRO A 623 -25.26 -29.90 -18.52
C PRO A 623 -25.43 -28.54 -19.23
N ARG A 624 -25.74 -28.55 -20.52
CA ARG A 624 -25.99 -27.34 -21.31
C ARG A 624 -27.29 -26.62 -20.90
N GLU A 625 -28.34 -27.38 -20.64
CA GLU A 625 -29.65 -26.83 -20.21
C GLU A 625 -29.54 -26.37 -18.75
N ALA A 626 -28.89 -27.18 -17.88
CA ALA A 626 -28.68 -26.87 -16.48
C ALA A 626 -27.96 -25.53 -16.28
N ILE A 627 -26.81 -25.33 -16.97
CA ILE A 627 -26.07 -24.07 -16.87
C ILE A 627 -26.83 -22.89 -17.48
N PHE A 628 -27.57 -23.10 -18.60
CA PHE A 628 -28.37 -22.04 -19.20
C PHE A 628 -29.50 -21.57 -18.26
N GLN A 629 -30.21 -22.51 -17.64
CA GLN A 629 -31.23 -22.19 -16.64
C GLN A 629 -30.62 -21.52 -15.41
N ALA A 630 -29.51 -22.05 -14.91
CA ALA A 630 -28.79 -21.48 -13.76
C ALA A 630 -28.44 -20.01 -14.02
N CYS A 631 -27.85 -19.69 -15.17
CA CYS A 631 -27.48 -18.34 -15.54
C CYS A 631 -28.70 -17.40 -15.62
N ARG A 632 -29.82 -17.84 -16.18
CA ARG A 632 -31.04 -17.01 -16.26
C ARG A 632 -31.69 -16.76 -14.90
N GLN A 633 -31.79 -17.78 -14.08
CA GLN A 633 -32.46 -17.68 -12.77
C GLN A 633 -31.61 -16.91 -11.76
N ARG A 634 -30.28 -17.04 -11.84
CA ARG A 634 -29.32 -16.35 -10.95
C ARG A 634 -28.85 -15.00 -11.46
N PHE A 635 -29.30 -14.57 -12.64
CA PHE A 635 -28.89 -13.27 -13.21
C PHE A 635 -29.22 -12.10 -12.28
N ARG A 636 -30.43 -12.07 -11.69
CA ARG A 636 -30.86 -11.01 -10.78
C ARG A 636 -30.02 -10.95 -9.51
N PRO A 637 -29.84 -12.03 -8.72
CA PRO A 637 -28.95 -12.04 -7.57
C PRO A 637 -27.53 -11.62 -7.91
N ILE A 638 -26.95 -12.13 -8.98
CA ILE A 638 -25.57 -11.82 -9.41
C ILE A 638 -25.40 -10.34 -9.73
N MET A 639 -26.34 -9.76 -10.50
CA MET A 639 -26.29 -8.32 -10.80
C MET A 639 -26.42 -7.47 -9.54
N MET A 640 -27.31 -7.85 -8.63
CA MET A 640 -27.57 -7.14 -7.40
C MET A 640 -26.34 -7.16 -6.47
N THR A 641 -25.74 -8.33 -6.24
CA THR A 641 -24.57 -8.49 -5.39
C THR A 641 -23.33 -7.81 -5.97
N THR A 642 -23.13 -7.87 -7.29
CA THR A 642 -21.99 -7.17 -7.91
C THR A 642 -22.14 -5.66 -7.82
N LEU A 643 -23.35 -5.14 -8.04
CA LEU A 643 -23.58 -3.70 -7.94
C LEU A 643 -23.48 -3.21 -6.49
N THR A 644 -23.95 -3.98 -5.50
CA THR A 644 -23.77 -3.63 -4.07
C THR A 644 -22.30 -3.60 -3.69
N ALA A 645 -21.50 -4.59 -4.11
CA ALA A 645 -20.06 -4.59 -3.89
C ALA A 645 -19.34 -3.41 -4.59
N LEU A 646 -19.76 -3.09 -5.83
CA LEU A 646 -19.21 -1.98 -6.60
C LEU A 646 -19.51 -0.64 -5.92
N PHE A 647 -20.77 -0.39 -5.56
CA PHE A 647 -21.18 0.86 -4.89
C PHE A 647 -20.66 0.94 -3.46
N GLY A 648 -20.43 -0.20 -2.79
CA GLY A 648 -19.75 -0.27 -1.49
C GLY A 648 -18.27 0.14 -1.57
N ALA A 649 -17.58 -0.19 -2.67
CA ALA A 649 -16.18 0.17 -2.90
C ALA A 649 -16.01 1.56 -3.56
N LEU A 650 -17.07 2.12 -4.16
CA LEU A 650 -16.99 3.39 -4.89
C LEU A 650 -16.55 4.58 -4.04
N PRO A 651 -17.01 4.75 -2.77
CA PRO A 651 -16.50 5.82 -1.91
C PRO A 651 -14.99 5.74 -1.68
N LEU A 652 -14.44 4.54 -1.53
CA LEU A 652 -12.99 4.35 -1.42
C LEU A 652 -12.24 4.77 -2.69
N ALA A 653 -12.80 4.46 -3.87
CA ALA A 653 -12.18 4.78 -5.15
C ALA A 653 -12.18 6.28 -5.46
N LEU A 654 -13.25 6.97 -5.05
CA LEU A 654 -13.47 8.39 -5.30
C LEU A 654 -13.18 9.27 -4.07
N GLY A 655 -12.90 8.66 -2.93
CA GLY A 655 -12.68 9.33 -1.67
C GLY A 655 -11.56 10.37 -1.76
N GLY A 656 -11.74 11.48 -1.07
CA GLY A 656 -10.76 12.56 -0.93
C GLY A 656 -10.34 12.70 0.55
N GLY A 657 -9.62 13.78 0.86
CA GLY A 657 -9.21 14.08 2.22
C GLY A 657 -7.85 13.47 2.62
N TYR A 658 -7.60 13.42 3.91
CA TYR A 658 -6.32 12.95 4.45
C TYR A 658 -6.20 11.42 4.36
N GLY A 659 -5.06 10.94 3.82
CA GLY A 659 -4.79 9.50 3.64
C GLY A 659 -5.63 8.82 2.55
N ALA A 660 -6.34 9.59 1.71
CA ALA A 660 -7.09 9.05 0.58
C ALA A 660 -6.18 8.34 -0.42
N GLU A 661 -4.94 8.79 -0.57
CA GLU A 661 -3.93 8.24 -1.45
C GLU A 661 -3.64 6.76 -1.13
N LEU A 662 -3.73 6.35 0.14
CA LEU A 662 -3.60 4.94 0.55
C LEU A 662 -4.85 4.11 0.21
N ARG A 663 -6.03 4.73 0.22
CA ARG A 663 -7.31 4.01 0.05
C ARG A 663 -7.72 3.86 -1.41
N GLN A 664 -7.47 4.88 -2.22
CA GLN A 664 -7.90 4.93 -3.61
C GLN A 664 -7.42 3.76 -4.48
N PRO A 665 -6.14 3.32 -4.44
CA PRO A 665 -5.69 2.19 -5.26
C PRO A 665 -6.47 0.90 -4.98
N LEU A 666 -6.85 0.67 -3.72
CA LEU A 666 -7.67 -0.47 -3.33
C LEU A 666 -9.09 -0.36 -3.90
N GLY A 667 -9.73 0.80 -3.71
CA GLY A 667 -11.06 1.07 -4.26
C GLY A 667 -11.09 0.96 -5.79
N ILE A 668 -10.13 1.57 -6.49
CA ILE A 668 -10.00 1.55 -7.96
C ILE A 668 -9.82 0.13 -8.48
N SER A 669 -8.94 -0.67 -7.85
CA SER A 669 -8.71 -2.06 -8.27
C SER A 669 -9.97 -2.91 -8.09
N ILE A 670 -10.69 -2.76 -6.98
CA ILE A 670 -11.94 -3.49 -6.72
C ILE A 670 -13.03 -3.07 -7.72
N VAL A 671 -13.27 -1.78 -7.92
CA VAL A 671 -14.29 -1.27 -8.84
C VAL A 671 -13.99 -1.70 -10.28
N GLY A 672 -12.75 -1.50 -10.75
CA GLY A 672 -12.33 -1.89 -12.10
C GLY A 672 -12.41 -3.40 -12.31
N GLY A 673 -11.92 -4.17 -11.34
CA GLY A 673 -11.98 -5.63 -11.38
C GLY A 673 -13.41 -6.17 -11.40
N LEU A 674 -14.32 -5.60 -10.62
CA LEU A 674 -15.73 -6.00 -10.60
C LEU A 674 -16.46 -5.69 -11.92
N ILE A 675 -16.24 -4.51 -12.52
CA ILE A 675 -16.87 -4.13 -13.79
C ILE A 675 -16.49 -5.10 -14.91
N PHE A 676 -15.18 -5.31 -15.12
CA PHE A 676 -14.69 -6.19 -16.17
C PHE A 676 -15.03 -7.66 -15.91
N SER A 677 -14.87 -8.09 -14.65
CA SER A 677 -15.23 -9.45 -14.28
C SER A 677 -16.70 -9.73 -14.47
N GLN A 678 -17.60 -8.82 -14.11
CA GLN A 678 -19.05 -9.00 -14.30
C GLN A 678 -19.38 -9.20 -15.77
N MET A 679 -18.81 -8.38 -16.66
CA MET A 679 -19.05 -8.48 -18.10
C MET A 679 -18.57 -9.82 -18.68
N LEU A 680 -17.38 -10.25 -18.31
CA LEU A 680 -16.77 -11.46 -18.86
C LEU A 680 -17.31 -12.73 -18.22
N THR A 681 -17.44 -12.78 -16.88
CA THR A 681 -17.84 -13.98 -16.13
C THR A 681 -19.21 -14.50 -16.53
N LEU A 682 -20.18 -13.61 -16.81
CA LEU A 682 -21.52 -14.00 -17.26
C LEU A 682 -21.50 -14.81 -18.57
N TYR A 683 -20.46 -14.69 -19.39
CA TYR A 683 -20.34 -15.37 -20.67
C TYR A 683 -19.24 -16.43 -20.69
N THR A 684 -18.11 -16.21 -20.03
CA THR A 684 -16.98 -17.14 -20.05
C THR A 684 -17.19 -18.34 -19.12
N THR A 685 -17.73 -18.12 -17.92
CA THR A 685 -17.94 -19.21 -16.94
C THR A 685 -18.83 -20.33 -17.45
N PRO A 686 -19.98 -20.08 -18.09
CA PRO A 686 -20.82 -21.15 -18.63
C PRO A 686 -20.09 -21.98 -19.69
N VAL A 687 -19.26 -21.37 -20.51
CA VAL A 687 -18.50 -22.06 -21.55
C VAL A 687 -17.36 -22.90 -20.95
N VAL A 688 -16.60 -22.33 -20.02
CA VAL A 688 -15.53 -23.06 -19.32
C VAL A 688 -16.12 -24.27 -18.55
N TYR A 689 -17.28 -24.09 -17.91
CA TYR A 689 -18.01 -25.18 -17.26
C TYR A 689 -18.26 -26.35 -18.21
N LEU A 690 -18.79 -26.09 -19.40
CA LEU A 690 -19.07 -27.14 -20.37
C LEU A 690 -17.82 -27.83 -20.93
N TYR A 691 -16.72 -27.09 -21.10
CA TYR A 691 -15.46 -27.70 -21.53
C TYR A 691 -14.85 -28.60 -20.44
N LEU A 692 -14.85 -28.14 -19.19
CA LEU A 692 -14.31 -28.88 -18.08
C LEU A 692 -15.20 -30.09 -17.71
N ASP A 693 -16.50 -29.99 -17.86
CA ASP A 693 -17.42 -31.14 -17.69
C ASP A 693 -17.17 -32.22 -18.75
N ARG A 694 -17.01 -31.84 -20.03
CA ARG A 694 -16.60 -32.79 -21.07
C ARG A 694 -15.25 -33.44 -20.78
N PHE A 695 -14.30 -32.68 -20.24
CA PHE A 695 -13.00 -33.22 -19.83
C PHE A 695 -13.17 -34.21 -18.67
N ARG A 696 -14.04 -33.94 -17.69
CA ARG A 696 -14.39 -34.85 -16.59
C ARG A 696 -14.93 -36.18 -17.13
N LEU A 697 -15.89 -36.13 -18.03
CA LEU A 697 -16.49 -37.30 -18.63
C LEU A 697 -15.48 -38.12 -19.46
N TRP A 698 -14.59 -37.45 -20.19
CA TRP A 698 -13.54 -38.08 -20.97
C TRP A 698 -12.48 -38.75 -20.09
N SER A 699 -12.04 -38.10 -19.02
CA SER A 699 -11.06 -38.64 -18.07
C SER A 699 -11.63 -39.84 -17.32
N HIS A 700 -12.91 -39.78 -16.91
CA HIS A 700 -13.60 -40.88 -16.23
C HIS A 700 -13.71 -42.12 -17.16
N ARG A 701 -14.07 -41.92 -18.42
CA ARG A 701 -14.13 -43.00 -19.41
C ARG A 701 -12.76 -43.64 -19.66
N ARG A 702 -11.66 -42.87 -19.69
CA ARG A 702 -10.31 -43.39 -19.86
C ARG A 702 -9.79 -44.19 -18.64
N LEU A 703 -10.12 -43.71 -17.44
CA LEU A 703 -9.73 -44.40 -16.20
C LEU A 703 -10.53 -45.72 -16.03
N PHE A 704 -11.82 -45.74 -16.29
CA PHE A 704 -12.67 -46.91 -16.21
C PHE A 704 -12.30 -47.98 -17.25
N ASN A 705 -12.01 -47.59 -18.49
CA ASN A 705 -11.56 -48.55 -19.52
C ASN A 705 -10.17 -49.13 -19.24
N ARG A 706 -9.32 -48.47 -18.46
CA ARG A 706 -8.03 -49.03 -18.01
C ARG A 706 -8.17 -50.05 -16.88
N THR A 707 -9.19 -49.91 -16.03
CA THR A 707 -9.45 -50.89 -14.94
C THR A 707 -10.12 -52.13 -15.47
N THR A 708 -11.00 -52.04 -16.45
CA THR A 708 -11.64 -53.21 -17.07
C THR A 708 -10.68 -53.99 -17.98
N SER A 709 -9.73 -53.33 -18.64
CA SER A 709 -8.73 -54.04 -19.48
C SER A 709 -7.59 -54.74 -18.69
N ARG A 710 -7.51 -54.57 -17.38
CA ARG A 710 -6.56 -55.26 -16.50
C ARG A 710 -7.15 -56.54 -15.84
N VAL A 711 -8.47 -56.71 -15.91
CA VAL A 711 -9.15 -57.87 -15.29
C VAL A 711 -9.30 -59.04 -16.27
N ASP A 712 -9.20 -58.81 -17.60
CA ASP A 712 -9.33 -59.84 -18.63
C ASP A 712 -7.97 -60.24 -19.25
N LYS A 713 -6.99 -60.61 -18.45
CA LYS A 713 -5.91 -61.48 -18.89
C LYS A 713 -6.01 -62.79 -18.07
N PRO A 714 -6.52 -63.89 -18.66
CA PRO A 714 -6.40 -65.22 -18.04
C PRO A 714 -4.91 -65.62 -18.02
N ALA A 715 -4.53 -66.23 -16.89
CA ALA A 715 -3.22 -66.81 -16.63
C ALA A 715 -2.88 -67.97 -17.58
#